data_71795f3067fdce1815b883638d6047ec
#
_entry.id   71795f3067fdce1815b883638d6047ec
#
_cell.length_a   1.000
_cell.length_b   1.000
_cell.length_c   1.000
_cell.angle_alpha   90.00
_cell.angle_beta   90.00
_cell.angle_gamma   90.00
#
_symmetry.space_group_name_H-M   'P 1'
#
loop_
_entity.id
_entity.type
_entity.pdbx_description
1 polymer ?
#
loop_
_entity_poly.entity_id
_entity_poly.type
_entity_poly.pdbx_seq_one_letter_code
_entity_poly.pdbx_strand_id
1 'polypeptide(L)'
;MGMVTLGRVAVTAGLVVLSVTAGAAGGGMPQALAQTSTTINANGTSAGRTFGGIGAISGGGGNSRLLTDYPAAEQQQILDYLFKPDYGASLQILKVEIGGDTNSTDGSESSIEHTSGSVNCGNGYEWWLMEQAQARNPAIKFYGLAWGAPGWIGGGSFFSTDMINYLVSWLGCAKSHGLTISYLGGWNERGYNIPWYEQLRSTLNSDGYTAVQIVGADTDYSIATDIANNSAFASAVSIIGVHYPCQGGDGGNADTCPGNSTAEGTGKPLWASENGSEDLNGGAPALIRSITRGYTDAELTAYINWPLIASLYPDLPYDDDGLILANQPWSGAYSIGAELWATAQVTQFTAPGWQFLNDGSGYLGGSESNGSFVTLKSTNGTDYSTIIETTTASAAQTVTVDVSGGLSTGTVHEWSTNVNSPTSSSTFVNDGTITPANGSYSLTVQPGSIYTLTTTTGQSKGAAAGPAQTTLGLPYSDTFSGDTVGQQPRYLSQMQGAFEVEPCTGGRSGNCLQQQAATQPIEWDNGATPYTIGGNLSWANYTVSADALMEQAGAVQLLGRVGTMAAFSPANVNDYYLQLSNTGAWSVVRNSTSGTRTTLASGTVTAPGLDTWQQLSLTFNGHTISATINGIMVATVTDSAYASGMVGFGTNGYQTDQFSDLSVTLVGSSTPTGEIVAGDDTAECVDVNGGSSTPGTKVQMWDCNNSPSSQQWTLQSNGTVGINGQCLDITGANYANGTLVEEWTCTGGANQQWIAVNGELVNPASGECLDDPAFNTTEGTQLDLWTCNGGSNQQWSPP
;
A
#
# COMPACT_ATOMS: atom_id res chain seq x y z
N MET A 1 -23.58 20.32 1.01
CA MET A 1 -24.72 20.55 0.10
C MET A 1 -24.23 21.27 -1.14
N GLY A 2 -24.23 20.65 -2.27
CA GLY A 2 -23.86 21.22 -3.58
C GLY A 2 -22.94 20.26 -4.36
N MET A 3 -23.55 19.24 -4.96
CA MET A 3 -22.91 18.39 -5.95
C MET A 3 -22.43 19.23 -7.12
N VAL A 4 -21.17 19.13 -7.49
CA VAL A 4 -20.66 19.50 -8.82
C VAL A 4 -20.06 18.25 -9.44
N THR A 5 -20.79 17.70 -10.40
CA THR A 5 -20.35 16.61 -11.28
C THR A 5 -19.40 17.19 -12.33
N LEU A 6 -18.15 16.79 -12.35
CA LEU A 6 -17.20 17.06 -13.43
C LEU A 6 -17.16 15.87 -14.39
N GLY A 7 -17.76 16.08 -15.57
CA GLY A 7 -17.69 15.14 -16.67
C GLY A 7 -16.34 15.22 -17.40
N ARG A 8 -15.77 14.10 -17.70
CA ARG A 8 -14.59 13.97 -18.58
C ARG A 8 -14.96 14.42 -20.00
N VAL A 9 -14.27 15.43 -20.51
CA VAL A 9 -14.35 15.87 -21.90
C VAL A 9 -13.17 15.29 -22.66
N ALA A 10 -13.46 14.39 -23.62
CA ALA A 10 -12.49 13.91 -24.58
C ALA A 10 -12.16 15.03 -25.59
N VAL A 11 -10.91 15.46 -25.66
CA VAL A 11 -10.42 16.42 -26.64
C VAL A 11 -9.93 15.68 -27.89
N THR A 12 -10.70 15.76 -28.96
CA THR A 12 -10.28 15.35 -30.31
C THR A 12 -9.43 16.45 -30.92
N ALA A 13 -8.16 16.21 -31.19
CA ALA A 13 -7.28 17.13 -31.91
C ALA A 13 -7.65 17.21 -33.40
N GLY A 14 -8.20 18.33 -33.80
CA GLY A 14 -8.40 18.70 -35.21
C GLY A 14 -7.20 19.50 -35.72
N LEU A 15 -6.53 18.99 -36.74
CA LEU A 15 -5.44 19.64 -37.42
C LEU A 15 -6.00 20.79 -38.29
N VAL A 16 -5.71 22.05 -37.93
CA VAL A 16 -5.98 23.21 -38.79
C VAL A 16 -4.67 23.69 -39.42
N VAL A 17 -4.56 23.54 -40.72
CA VAL A 17 -3.46 24.10 -41.51
C VAL A 17 -3.77 25.56 -41.80
N LEU A 18 -3.03 26.49 -41.20
CA LEU A 18 -3.05 27.90 -41.56
C LEU A 18 -1.86 28.23 -42.48
N SER A 19 -2.15 28.65 -43.68
CA SER A 19 -1.18 29.25 -44.61
C SER A 19 -0.81 30.68 -44.17
N VAL A 20 0.44 30.93 -43.88
CA VAL A 20 0.97 32.26 -43.55
C VAL A 20 1.53 32.92 -44.80
N THR A 21 0.92 34.01 -45.19
CA THR A 21 1.49 34.97 -46.17
C THR A 21 2.48 35.89 -45.45
N ALA A 22 3.71 35.93 -45.95
CA ALA A 22 4.76 36.77 -45.39
C ALA A 22 4.49 38.27 -45.70
N GLY A 23 4.28 39.04 -44.63
CA GLY A 23 4.35 40.51 -44.67
C GLY A 23 5.57 40.94 -43.85
N ALA A 24 6.54 41.58 -44.51
CA ALA A 24 7.70 42.14 -43.83
C ALA A 24 7.30 43.42 -43.04
N ALA A 25 7.56 43.38 -41.73
CA ALA A 25 7.54 44.58 -40.88
C ALA A 25 8.62 44.49 -39.81
N GLY A 26 9.37 45.50 -39.66
CA GLY A 26 10.46 45.91 -38.77
C GLY A 26 10.85 45.10 -37.60
N GLY A 27 12.12 44.72 -37.55
CA GLY A 27 12.74 44.01 -36.40
C GLY A 27 12.77 44.85 -35.13
N GLY A 28 11.90 44.49 -34.19
CA GLY A 28 12.16 44.65 -32.77
C GLY A 28 12.82 43.35 -32.30
N MET A 29 14.05 43.40 -31.82
CA MET A 29 14.63 42.26 -31.09
C MET A 29 13.68 41.91 -29.94
N PRO A 30 13.39 40.63 -29.69
CA PRO A 30 12.70 40.29 -28.48
C PRO A 30 13.54 40.86 -27.31
N GLN A 31 12.96 41.71 -26.50
CA GLN A 31 13.53 42.07 -25.20
C GLN A 31 13.73 40.75 -24.44
N ALA A 32 15.01 40.43 -24.17
CA ALA A 32 15.29 39.36 -23.21
C ALA A 32 14.50 39.73 -21.93
N LEU A 33 13.56 38.88 -21.55
CA LEU A 33 12.90 39.00 -20.25
C LEU A 33 14.02 39.09 -19.22
N ALA A 34 14.00 40.17 -18.41
CA ALA A 34 15.00 40.33 -17.37
C ALA A 34 14.96 39.08 -16.50
N GLN A 35 16.07 38.34 -16.46
CA GLN A 35 16.20 37.14 -15.64
C GLN A 35 16.00 37.56 -14.19
N THR A 36 14.99 36.99 -13.52
CA THR A 36 14.72 37.25 -12.10
C THR A 36 15.95 36.83 -11.31
N SER A 37 16.42 37.69 -10.42
CA SER A 37 17.52 37.39 -9.52
C SER A 37 17.04 37.47 -8.09
N THR A 38 17.42 36.46 -7.28
CA THR A 38 17.05 36.37 -5.85
C THR A 38 18.31 36.22 -5.02
N THR A 39 18.39 36.95 -3.91
CA THR A 39 19.40 36.70 -2.87
C THR A 39 18.73 36.01 -1.69
N ILE A 40 19.23 34.81 -1.33
CA ILE A 40 18.87 34.05 -0.16
C ILE A 40 19.88 34.35 0.94
N ASN A 41 19.42 34.85 2.10
CA ASN A 41 20.28 35.15 3.22
C ASN A 41 20.33 33.94 4.18
N ALA A 42 21.24 33.03 3.95
CA ALA A 42 21.50 31.91 4.85
C ALA A 42 22.23 32.42 6.12
N ASN A 43 21.45 33.04 7.02
CA ASN A 43 21.96 33.62 8.26
C ASN A 43 21.70 32.69 9.46
N GLY A 44 22.75 32.01 9.95
CA GLY A 44 22.68 31.04 11.04
C GLY A 44 22.19 31.62 12.39
N THR A 45 22.06 32.95 12.53
CA THR A 45 21.47 33.60 13.73
C THR A 45 19.99 33.93 13.57
N SER A 46 19.41 33.79 12.36
CA SER A 46 17.99 34.00 12.08
C SER A 46 17.17 32.78 12.41
N ALA A 47 17.09 32.46 13.70
CA ALA A 47 16.44 31.23 14.18
C ALA A 47 14.92 31.26 13.98
N GLY A 48 14.39 30.29 13.23
CA GLY A 48 12.99 29.99 13.09
C GLY A 48 12.56 28.78 13.96
N ARG A 49 11.52 28.08 13.55
CA ARG A 49 11.01 26.89 14.27
C ARG A 49 11.91 25.67 14.05
N THR A 50 11.81 24.71 14.96
CA THR A 50 12.52 23.43 14.88
C THR A 50 11.81 22.53 13.88
N PHE A 51 12.54 21.93 12.96
CA PHE A 51 12.07 20.96 11.99
C PHE A 51 11.71 19.64 12.66
N GLY A 52 10.48 19.19 12.42
CA GLY A 52 9.93 17.96 13.00
C GLY A 52 10.23 16.71 12.17
N GLY A 53 10.38 16.88 10.86
CA GLY A 53 10.66 15.77 9.92
C GLY A 53 9.68 15.69 8.77
N ILE A 54 10.03 14.85 7.81
CA ILE A 54 9.16 14.45 6.69
C ILE A 54 8.82 12.98 6.85
N GLY A 55 7.56 12.65 6.66
CA GLY A 55 7.03 11.30 6.80
C GLY A 55 6.03 10.93 5.73
N ALA A 56 5.50 9.71 5.88
CA ALA A 56 4.37 9.24 5.09
C ALA A 56 3.49 8.30 5.92
N ILE A 57 2.28 8.03 5.43
CA ILE A 57 1.24 7.28 6.14
C ILE A 57 1.08 5.90 5.53
N SER A 58 1.23 4.85 6.33
CA SER A 58 0.65 3.54 6.09
C SER A 58 -0.65 3.48 6.87
N GLY A 59 -1.76 3.70 6.20
CA GLY A 59 -3.07 3.86 6.82
C GLY A 59 -3.99 4.71 5.93
N GLY A 60 -5.25 4.83 6.31
CA GLY A 60 -6.30 5.22 5.38
C GLY A 60 -6.67 4.01 4.53
N GLY A 61 -6.52 2.81 5.11
CA GLY A 61 -6.96 1.51 4.67
C GLY A 61 -6.15 0.81 3.61
N GLY A 62 -5.44 -0.23 4.00
CA GLY A 62 -4.90 -1.23 3.08
C GLY A 62 -3.83 -0.79 2.08
N ASN A 63 -3.41 0.47 2.05
CA ASN A 63 -2.50 0.98 1.02
C ASN A 63 -1.10 0.34 1.00
N SER A 64 -0.70 -0.34 2.08
CA SER A 64 0.54 -1.12 2.17
C SER A 64 0.30 -2.63 2.22
N ARG A 65 -0.96 -3.11 2.08
CA ARG A 65 -1.31 -4.49 2.36
C ARG A 65 -0.59 -5.49 1.45
N LEU A 66 -0.57 -5.26 0.14
CA LEU A 66 0.06 -6.20 -0.79
C LEU A 66 1.59 -6.24 -0.67
N LEU A 67 2.21 -5.26 -0.01
CA LEU A 67 3.67 -5.25 0.19
C LEU A 67 4.15 -6.45 1.01
N THR A 68 3.33 -6.96 1.94
CA THR A 68 3.68 -8.16 2.72
C THR A 68 3.81 -9.41 1.85
N ASP A 69 3.14 -9.43 0.69
CA ASP A 69 3.07 -10.58 -0.22
C ASP A 69 4.12 -10.53 -1.34
N TYR A 70 4.93 -9.48 -1.38
CA TYR A 70 6.00 -9.33 -2.37
C TYR A 70 7.10 -10.37 -2.19
N PRO A 71 7.72 -10.85 -3.28
CA PRO A 71 8.92 -11.68 -3.19
C PRO A 71 9.99 -10.96 -2.35
N ALA A 72 10.72 -11.72 -1.54
CA ALA A 72 11.60 -11.15 -0.51
C ALA A 72 12.64 -10.15 -1.06
N ALA A 73 13.17 -10.39 -2.26
CA ALA A 73 14.16 -9.50 -2.87
C ALA A 73 13.58 -8.13 -3.22
N GLU A 74 12.43 -8.11 -3.90
CA GLU A 74 11.73 -6.89 -4.31
C GLU A 74 11.15 -6.15 -3.11
N GLN A 75 10.62 -6.88 -2.14
CA GLN A 75 10.16 -6.33 -0.86
C GLN A 75 11.29 -5.57 -0.15
N GLN A 76 12.49 -6.17 -0.06
CA GLN A 76 13.66 -5.49 0.52
C GLN A 76 14.05 -4.23 -0.25
N GLN A 77 14.00 -4.26 -1.60
CA GLN A 77 14.29 -3.11 -2.44
C GLN A 77 13.30 -1.97 -2.20
N ILE A 78 12.00 -2.27 -2.18
CA ILE A 78 10.93 -1.29 -1.91
C ILE A 78 11.13 -0.65 -0.54
N LEU A 79 11.32 -1.45 0.48
CA LEU A 79 11.54 -0.99 1.85
C LEU A 79 12.84 -0.16 2.00
N ASP A 80 13.90 -0.52 1.26
CA ASP A 80 15.14 0.26 1.22
C ASP A 80 14.88 1.65 0.59
N TYR A 81 14.09 1.75 -0.49
CA TYR A 81 13.72 3.03 -1.09
C TYR A 81 12.92 3.93 -0.13
N LEU A 82 12.04 3.35 0.68
CA LEU A 82 11.24 4.11 1.63
C LEU A 82 12.04 4.58 2.86
N PHE A 83 12.81 3.68 3.48
CA PHE A 83 13.28 3.89 4.85
C PHE A 83 14.80 4.00 5.02
N LYS A 84 15.58 3.40 4.11
CA LYS A 84 17.04 3.36 4.27
C LYS A 84 17.65 4.76 4.13
N PRO A 85 18.40 5.25 5.12
CA PRO A 85 19.10 6.52 5.01
C PRO A 85 19.99 6.60 3.77
N ASP A 86 20.02 7.78 3.15
CA ASP A 86 20.87 8.09 1.99
C ASP A 86 20.70 7.14 0.80
N TYR A 87 19.44 6.68 0.56
CA TYR A 87 19.17 5.74 -0.54
C TYR A 87 17.97 6.12 -1.42
N GLY A 88 16.86 6.48 -0.82
CA GLY A 88 15.62 6.86 -1.47
C GLY A 88 14.93 7.97 -0.68
N ALA A 89 13.67 7.79 -0.33
CA ALA A 89 12.90 8.75 0.46
C ALA A 89 13.50 8.99 1.85
N SER A 90 14.27 8.05 2.39
CA SER A 90 14.90 8.19 3.72
C SER A 90 13.96 8.76 4.79
N LEU A 91 12.72 8.23 4.86
CA LEU A 91 11.66 8.76 5.69
C LEU A 91 12.08 8.88 7.16
N GLN A 92 11.67 9.98 7.78
CA GLN A 92 12.02 10.35 9.16
C GLN A 92 10.89 10.10 10.13
N ILE A 93 9.64 10.04 9.62
CA ILE A 93 8.43 9.69 10.35
C ILE A 93 7.66 8.64 9.55
N LEU A 94 7.17 7.61 10.22
CA LEU A 94 6.17 6.69 9.69
C LEU A 94 4.91 6.82 10.54
N LYS A 95 3.83 7.33 9.94
CA LYS A 95 2.50 7.36 10.54
C LYS A 95 1.79 6.06 10.14
N VAL A 96 1.19 5.37 11.10
CA VAL A 96 0.49 4.10 10.87
C VAL A 96 -0.93 4.16 11.40
N GLU A 97 -1.81 3.39 10.77
CA GLU A 97 -3.16 3.20 11.27
C GLU A 97 -3.18 2.31 12.51
N ILE A 98 -3.91 2.73 13.53
CA ILE A 98 -4.29 1.88 14.65
C ILE A 98 -5.57 1.17 14.24
N GLY A 99 -5.49 -0.13 13.98
CA GLY A 99 -6.55 -0.92 13.41
C GLY A 99 -7.87 -0.83 14.17
N GLY A 100 -8.97 -0.79 13.44
CA GLY A 100 -10.33 -0.64 13.96
C GLY A 100 -11.33 -1.64 13.38
N ASP A 101 -10.89 -2.63 12.58
CA ASP A 101 -11.75 -3.60 11.89
C ASP A 101 -12.73 -2.94 10.90
N THR A 102 -12.39 -1.78 10.37
CA THR A 102 -13.26 -1.00 9.49
C THR A 102 -12.47 -0.39 8.34
N ASN A 103 -13.14 -0.21 7.21
CA ASN A 103 -12.57 0.53 6.09
C ASN A 103 -12.17 1.94 6.51
N SER A 104 -11.05 2.41 5.99
CA SER A 104 -10.52 3.74 6.27
C SER A 104 -10.03 4.45 5.00
N THR A 105 -10.46 4.02 3.84
CA THR A 105 -10.43 4.52 2.46
C THR A 105 -10.33 3.36 1.46
N ASP A 106 -9.22 2.59 1.44
CA ASP A 106 -8.90 1.56 0.44
C ASP A 106 -8.89 0.14 1.02
N GLY A 107 -9.35 -0.03 2.24
CA GLY A 107 -9.37 -1.28 2.96
C GLY A 107 -9.49 -1.09 4.45
N SER A 108 -9.34 -2.17 5.18
CA SER A 108 -9.52 -2.24 6.63
C SER A 108 -8.22 -2.73 7.28
N GLU A 109 -7.84 -2.13 8.40
CA GLU A 109 -6.76 -2.64 9.24
C GLU A 109 -7.32 -3.41 10.43
N SER A 110 -6.77 -4.61 10.68
CA SER A 110 -7.17 -5.46 11.80
C SER A 110 -6.88 -4.81 13.14
N SER A 111 -7.86 -4.83 14.04
CA SER A 111 -7.62 -4.41 15.41
C SER A 111 -6.81 -5.43 16.20
N ILE A 112 -6.07 -4.97 17.19
CA ILE A 112 -5.41 -5.86 18.15
C ILE A 112 -6.40 -6.53 19.11
N GLU A 113 -7.68 -6.17 19.07
CA GLU A 113 -8.68 -6.60 20.05
C GLU A 113 -10.08 -6.57 19.41
N HIS A 114 -10.39 -7.58 18.57
CA HIS A 114 -11.71 -7.71 17.92
C HIS A 114 -12.86 -7.83 18.93
N THR A 115 -12.57 -8.41 20.09
CA THR A 115 -13.52 -8.58 21.20
C THR A 115 -12.87 -8.11 22.49
N SER A 116 -13.60 -7.36 23.30
CA SER A 116 -13.10 -6.80 24.57
C SER A 116 -12.41 -7.83 25.47
N GLY A 117 -11.19 -7.55 25.85
CA GLY A 117 -10.35 -8.40 26.70
C GLY A 117 -9.54 -9.47 25.94
N SER A 118 -9.62 -9.53 24.61
CA SER A 118 -8.93 -10.51 23.77
C SER A 118 -7.80 -9.87 22.96
N VAL A 119 -6.81 -9.28 23.63
CA VAL A 119 -5.69 -8.60 22.97
C VAL A 119 -4.77 -9.61 22.27
N ASN A 120 -4.55 -9.45 20.98
CA ASN A 120 -3.56 -10.16 20.19
C ASN A 120 -2.63 -9.16 19.45
N CYS A 121 -1.42 -9.04 19.94
CA CYS A 121 -0.43 -8.13 19.35
C CYS A 121 0.12 -8.62 17.99
N GLY A 122 -0.28 -9.79 17.51
CA GLY A 122 0.08 -10.29 16.19
C GLY A 122 -0.87 -9.83 15.08
N ASN A 123 -2.04 -9.26 15.40
CA ASN A 123 -3.00 -8.86 14.39
C ASN A 123 -2.54 -7.62 13.61
N GLY A 124 -2.87 -7.59 12.32
CA GLY A 124 -2.51 -6.50 11.41
C GLY A 124 -1.07 -6.57 10.88
N TYR A 125 -0.81 -5.89 9.76
CA TYR A 125 0.50 -5.88 9.11
C TYR A 125 1.37 -4.68 9.49
N GLU A 126 0.83 -3.67 10.16
CA GLU A 126 1.55 -2.43 10.51
C GLU A 126 2.71 -2.69 11.47
N TRP A 127 2.64 -3.71 12.31
CA TRP A 127 3.75 -4.12 13.17
C TRP A 127 4.96 -4.52 12.36
N TRP A 128 4.75 -5.38 11.37
CA TRP A 128 5.80 -5.82 10.45
C TRP A 128 6.41 -4.61 9.72
N LEU A 129 5.58 -3.70 9.22
CA LEU A 129 6.06 -2.51 8.48
C LEU A 129 6.92 -1.60 9.36
N MET A 130 6.48 -1.34 10.60
CA MET A 130 7.26 -0.55 11.57
C MET A 130 8.59 -1.23 11.93
N GLU A 131 8.60 -2.55 12.10
CA GLU A 131 9.82 -3.33 12.34
C GLU A 131 10.78 -3.22 11.15
N GLN A 132 10.29 -3.33 9.91
CA GLN A 132 11.09 -3.17 8.70
C GLN A 132 11.66 -1.75 8.58
N ALA A 133 10.88 -0.74 8.92
CA ALA A 133 11.31 0.66 8.93
C ALA A 133 12.39 0.90 9.98
N GLN A 134 12.19 0.43 11.23
CA GLN A 134 13.17 0.56 12.31
C GLN A 134 14.48 -0.17 12.02
N ALA A 135 14.41 -1.35 11.40
CA ALA A 135 15.61 -2.12 11.04
C ALA A 135 16.51 -1.37 10.04
N ARG A 136 15.93 -0.57 9.14
CA ARG A 136 16.65 0.24 8.13
C ARG A 136 17.06 1.60 8.64
N ASN A 137 16.19 2.24 9.40
CA ASN A 137 16.37 3.57 9.98
C ASN A 137 16.04 3.55 11.48
N PRO A 138 17.00 3.23 12.35
CA PRO A 138 16.77 3.23 13.80
C PRO A 138 16.40 4.60 14.38
N ALA A 139 16.57 5.69 13.64
CA ALA A 139 16.19 7.05 14.06
C ALA A 139 14.77 7.43 13.68
N ILE A 140 14.07 6.60 12.87
CA ILE A 140 12.70 6.87 12.44
C ILE A 140 11.75 7.05 13.64
N LYS A 141 10.78 7.94 13.52
CA LYS A 141 9.76 8.18 14.54
C LYS A 141 8.44 7.56 14.11
N PHE A 142 7.79 6.84 15.02
CA PHE A 142 6.48 6.25 14.77
C PHE A 142 5.37 7.11 15.34
N TYR A 143 4.30 7.23 14.56
CA TYR A 143 3.09 7.97 14.89
C TYR A 143 1.89 7.05 14.66
N GLY A 144 1.09 6.77 15.70
CA GLY A 144 -0.15 6.00 15.60
C GLY A 144 -1.37 6.91 15.59
N LEU A 145 -2.32 6.65 14.66
CA LEU A 145 -3.60 7.35 14.57
C LEU A 145 -4.71 6.34 14.26
N ALA A 146 -5.90 6.50 14.83
CA ALA A 146 -7.05 5.65 14.56
C ALA A 146 -8.03 6.33 13.59
N TRP A 147 -8.44 5.63 12.51
CA TRP A 147 -9.55 6.06 11.64
C TRP A 147 -10.88 5.59 12.21
N GLY A 148 -10.96 4.37 12.69
CA GLY A 148 -12.10 3.79 13.36
C GLY A 148 -11.74 3.09 14.66
N ALA A 149 -12.66 2.30 15.21
CA ALA A 149 -12.39 1.51 16.40
C ALA A 149 -13.26 0.23 16.43
N PRO A 150 -12.80 -0.86 17.09
CA PRO A 150 -13.58 -2.07 17.26
C PRO A 150 -14.98 -1.79 17.86
N GLY A 151 -15.96 -2.53 17.44
CA GLY A 151 -17.37 -2.26 17.77
C GLY A 151 -17.75 -2.35 19.25
N TRP A 152 -16.92 -2.95 20.09
CA TRP A 152 -17.12 -3.01 21.55
C TRP A 152 -16.74 -1.70 22.27
N ILE A 153 -16.01 -0.81 21.63
CA ILE A 153 -15.50 0.44 22.21
C ILE A 153 -16.65 1.37 22.59
N GLY A 154 -16.71 1.78 23.88
CA GLY A 154 -17.57 2.85 24.38
C GLY A 154 -19.06 2.74 24.04
N GLY A 155 -19.53 1.53 23.70
CA GLY A 155 -20.90 1.34 23.24
C GLY A 155 -21.24 2.13 21.97
N GLY A 156 -20.27 2.27 21.05
CA GLY A 156 -20.37 3.03 19.81
C GLY A 156 -19.86 4.47 19.92
N SER A 157 -19.17 4.83 21.00
CA SER A 157 -18.59 6.16 21.20
C SER A 157 -17.06 6.12 21.21
N PHE A 158 -16.43 6.71 20.20
CA PHE A 158 -14.97 6.75 20.10
C PHE A 158 -14.33 7.48 21.29
N PHE A 159 -14.78 8.70 21.63
CA PHE A 159 -14.23 9.47 22.73
C PHE A 159 -14.69 8.95 24.10
N SER A 160 -14.22 7.74 24.44
CA SER A 160 -14.56 6.99 25.65
C SER A 160 -13.31 6.54 26.39
N THR A 161 -13.45 6.09 27.64
CA THR A 161 -12.37 5.48 28.41
C THR A 161 -11.93 4.17 27.78
N ASP A 162 -12.83 3.41 27.15
CA ASP A 162 -12.48 2.16 26.47
C ASP A 162 -11.50 2.43 25.32
N MET A 163 -11.70 3.50 24.54
CA MET A 163 -10.75 3.89 23.50
C MET A 163 -9.38 4.27 24.08
N ILE A 164 -9.34 4.99 25.20
CA ILE A 164 -8.05 5.29 25.87
C ILE A 164 -7.35 4.00 26.27
N ASN A 165 -8.07 3.04 26.86
CA ASN A 165 -7.52 1.74 27.24
C ASN A 165 -7.01 0.96 26.01
N TYR A 166 -7.76 0.98 24.91
CA TYR A 166 -7.38 0.36 23.65
C TYR A 166 -6.06 0.96 23.10
N LEU A 167 -5.93 2.28 23.08
CA LEU A 167 -4.69 2.96 22.68
C LEU A 167 -3.51 2.61 23.59
N VAL A 168 -3.73 2.47 24.89
CA VAL A 168 -2.68 2.03 25.84
C VAL A 168 -2.30 0.57 25.58
N SER A 169 -3.27 -0.30 25.29
CA SER A 169 -3.00 -1.69 24.89
C SER A 169 -2.19 -1.75 23.59
N TRP A 170 -2.53 -0.91 22.59
CA TRP A 170 -1.78 -0.81 21.35
C TRP A 170 -0.33 -0.36 21.58
N LEU A 171 -0.09 0.63 22.46
CA LEU A 171 1.26 1.02 22.88
C LEU A 171 2.00 -0.13 23.61
N GLY A 172 1.27 -0.96 24.34
CA GLY A 172 1.78 -2.17 24.97
C GLY A 172 2.23 -3.20 23.94
N CYS A 173 1.43 -3.39 22.88
CA CYS A 173 1.78 -4.25 21.73
C CYS A 173 3.00 -3.71 20.98
N ALA A 174 3.07 -2.41 20.69
CA ALA A 174 4.25 -1.79 20.09
C ALA A 174 5.53 -2.11 20.90
N LYS A 175 5.45 -1.99 22.23
CA LYS A 175 6.57 -2.34 23.10
C LYS A 175 6.95 -3.83 23.03
N SER A 176 5.99 -4.73 22.87
CA SER A 176 6.27 -6.16 22.73
C SER A 176 6.99 -6.49 21.41
N HIS A 177 6.74 -5.70 20.37
CA HIS A 177 7.46 -5.71 19.07
C HIS A 177 8.81 -4.98 19.11
N GLY A 178 9.23 -4.45 20.27
CA GLY A 178 10.46 -3.67 20.38
C GLY A 178 10.40 -2.27 19.77
N LEU A 179 9.20 -1.78 19.50
CA LEU A 179 8.94 -0.50 18.87
C LEU A 179 8.72 0.60 19.94
N THR A 180 9.14 1.83 19.62
CA THR A 180 8.91 3.00 20.48
C THR A 180 8.06 4.02 19.73
N ILE A 181 6.83 4.18 20.14
CA ILE A 181 5.91 5.16 19.56
C ILE A 181 6.26 6.55 20.09
N SER A 182 6.51 7.48 19.17
CA SER A 182 6.86 8.86 19.49
C SER A 182 5.65 9.78 19.56
N TYR A 183 4.65 9.50 18.69
CA TYR A 183 3.48 10.35 18.53
C TYR A 183 2.21 9.51 18.53
N LEU A 184 1.14 10.08 19.08
CA LEU A 184 -0.18 9.43 19.14
C LEU A 184 -1.25 10.48 18.86
N GLY A 185 -2.14 10.20 17.91
CA GLY A 185 -3.30 11.01 17.60
C GLY A 185 -4.57 10.56 18.33
N GLY A 186 -5.68 11.18 17.99
CA GLY A 186 -7.02 10.79 18.41
C GLY A 186 -7.79 10.07 17.31
N TRP A 187 -8.91 10.68 16.88
CA TRP A 187 -9.74 10.16 15.81
C TRP A 187 -9.49 10.95 14.52
N ASN A 188 -9.05 10.27 13.49
CA ASN A 188 -8.75 10.89 12.20
C ASN A 188 -9.97 11.66 11.67
N GLU A 189 -9.81 12.96 11.41
CA GLU A 189 -10.80 13.86 10.77
C GLU A 189 -12.21 13.85 11.37
N ARG A 190 -12.39 13.39 12.58
CA ARG A 190 -13.69 13.31 13.28
C ARG A 190 -13.77 14.26 14.48
N GLY A 191 -12.94 15.33 14.44
CA GLY A 191 -12.89 16.35 15.47
C GLY A 191 -12.18 15.92 16.74
N TYR A 192 -12.45 16.59 17.86
CA TYR A 192 -11.77 16.33 19.13
C TYR A 192 -12.69 16.54 20.34
N ASN A 193 -12.30 15.93 21.47
CA ASN A 193 -12.99 16.08 22.74
C ASN A 193 -11.99 16.46 23.82
N ILE A 194 -12.07 17.69 24.33
CA ILE A 194 -11.09 18.25 25.29
C ILE A 194 -10.92 17.37 26.53
N PRO A 195 -11.98 17.01 27.28
CA PRO A 195 -11.85 16.13 28.44
C PRO A 195 -11.18 14.80 28.12
N TRP A 196 -11.45 14.24 26.94
CA TRP A 196 -10.87 12.97 26.51
C TRP A 196 -9.35 13.08 26.27
N TYR A 197 -8.89 14.16 25.61
CA TYR A 197 -7.45 14.39 25.40
C TYR A 197 -6.72 14.65 26.74
N GLU A 198 -7.35 15.38 27.68
CA GLU A 198 -6.81 15.57 29.02
C GLU A 198 -6.70 14.24 29.77
N GLN A 199 -7.73 13.39 29.69
CA GLN A 199 -7.73 12.04 30.26
C GLN A 199 -6.68 11.16 29.61
N LEU A 200 -6.59 11.13 28.27
CA LEU A 200 -5.56 10.39 27.53
C LEU A 200 -4.17 10.75 28.02
N ARG A 201 -3.84 12.05 28.10
CA ARG A 201 -2.54 12.51 28.61
C ARG A 201 -2.28 12.05 30.04
N SER A 202 -3.29 12.12 30.89
CA SER A 202 -3.19 11.67 32.29
C SER A 202 -2.91 10.16 32.36
N THR A 203 -3.63 9.37 31.56
CA THR A 203 -3.46 7.90 31.49
C THR A 203 -2.08 7.54 30.96
N LEU A 204 -1.65 8.14 29.84
CA LEU A 204 -0.31 7.91 29.31
C LEU A 204 0.80 8.22 30.32
N ASN A 205 0.61 9.26 31.13
CA ASN A 205 1.58 9.61 32.20
C ASN A 205 1.58 8.57 33.31
N SER A 206 0.41 8.08 33.75
CA SER A 206 0.30 7.08 34.82
C SER A 206 0.88 5.74 34.42
N ASP A 207 0.74 5.38 33.15
CA ASP A 207 1.16 4.09 32.60
C ASP A 207 2.61 4.08 32.07
N GLY A 208 3.33 5.23 32.27
CA GLY A 208 4.74 5.32 31.95
C GLY A 208 5.07 5.77 30.53
N TYR A 209 4.07 6.15 29.72
CA TYR A 209 4.24 6.65 28.35
C TYR A 209 4.42 8.18 28.31
N THR A 210 5.19 8.72 29.25
CA THR A 210 5.39 10.18 29.41
C THR A 210 6.08 10.84 28.21
N ALA A 211 6.86 10.08 27.44
CA ALA A 211 7.57 10.55 26.25
C ALA A 211 6.71 10.62 25.00
N VAL A 212 5.57 9.92 24.97
CA VAL A 212 4.64 9.95 23.83
C VAL A 212 4.01 11.34 23.72
N GLN A 213 4.16 11.98 22.58
CA GLN A 213 3.59 13.29 22.29
C GLN A 213 2.21 13.13 21.66
N ILE A 214 1.21 13.84 22.17
CA ILE A 214 -0.14 13.83 21.59
C ILE A 214 -0.19 14.87 20.48
N VAL A 215 -0.57 14.42 19.28
CA VAL A 215 -0.90 15.25 18.12
C VAL A 215 -2.41 15.47 18.13
N GLY A 216 -2.85 16.68 18.05
CA GLY A 216 -4.26 17.04 17.99
C GLY A 216 -4.50 18.07 16.90
N ALA A 217 -5.58 18.01 16.15
CA ALA A 217 -6.62 16.97 16.21
C ALA A 217 -6.65 16.13 14.93
N ASP A 218 -5.63 16.22 14.05
CA ASP A 218 -5.61 15.57 12.74
C ASP A 218 -6.87 15.91 11.90
N THR A 219 -7.13 17.20 11.78
CA THR A 219 -8.22 17.80 11.00
C THR A 219 -7.84 19.21 10.55
N ASP A 220 -8.21 20.26 11.29
CA ASP A 220 -7.95 21.66 10.95
C ASP A 220 -7.36 22.44 12.14
N TYR A 221 -7.17 23.78 11.95
CA TYR A 221 -6.66 24.67 13.00
C TYR A 221 -7.66 24.99 14.13
N SER A 222 -8.89 24.50 14.11
CA SER A 222 -9.92 24.87 15.11
C SER A 222 -9.50 24.59 16.55
N ILE A 223 -8.73 23.52 16.76
CA ILE A 223 -8.18 23.16 18.08
C ILE A 223 -7.30 24.23 18.70
N ALA A 224 -6.68 25.10 17.90
CA ALA A 224 -5.74 26.12 18.36
C ALA A 224 -6.39 27.14 19.30
N THR A 225 -7.65 27.48 19.06
CA THR A 225 -8.42 28.42 19.90
C THR A 225 -8.64 27.84 21.29
N ASP A 226 -8.99 26.58 21.39
CA ASP A 226 -9.20 25.92 22.69
C ASP A 226 -7.88 25.68 23.41
N ILE A 227 -6.81 25.37 22.71
CA ILE A 227 -5.45 25.28 23.28
C ILE A 227 -5.04 26.64 23.87
N ALA A 228 -5.29 27.75 23.16
CA ALA A 228 -4.94 29.08 23.65
C ALA A 228 -5.73 29.49 24.89
N ASN A 229 -6.96 29.01 25.07
CA ASN A 229 -7.86 29.38 26.14
C ASN A 229 -7.94 28.38 27.30
N ASN A 230 -7.42 27.15 27.15
CA ASN A 230 -7.45 26.11 28.18
C ASN A 230 -6.03 25.57 28.46
N SER A 231 -5.45 25.95 29.60
CA SER A 231 -4.09 25.57 29.97
C SER A 231 -3.92 24.06 30.25
N ALA A 232 -4.97 23.37 30.71
CA ALA A 232 -4.94 21.90 30.90
C ALA A 232 -4.90 21.21 29.57
N PHE A 233 -5.76 21.61 28.63
CA PHE A 233 -5.77 21.12 27.28
C PHE A 233 -4.46 21.44 26.53
N ALA A 234 -3.95 22.65 26.68
CA ALA A 234 -2.63 23.04 26.16
C ALA A 234 -1.50 22.14 26.69
N SER A 235 -1.60 21.67 27.92
CA SER A 235 -0.63 20.74 28.50
C SER A 235 -0.80 19.32 28.00
N ALA A 236 -2.00 18.93 27.60
CA ALA A 236 -2.30 17.59 27.08
C ALA A 236 -1.83 17.41 25.62
N VAL A 237 -2.08 18.40 24.77
CA VAL A 237 -1.72 18.35 23.33
C VAL A 237 -0.32 18.93 23.13
N SER A 238 0.57 18.16 22.52
CA SER A 238 1.98 18.55 22.30
C SER A 238 2.17 19.26 20.96
N ILE A 239 1.46 18.84 19.92
CA ILE A 239 1.60 19.26 18.52
C ILE A 239 0.20 19.54 17.96
N ILE A 240 0.06 20.58 17.14
CA ILE A 240 -1.14 20.82 16.36
C ILE A 240 -0.94 20.18 14.99
N GLY A 241 -1.68 19.11 14.72
CA GLY A 241 -1.72 18.40 13.46
C GLY A 241 -2.92 18.85 12.63
N VAL A 242 -2.66 19.26 11.40
CA VAL A 242 -3.67 19.69 10.44
C VAL A 242 -3.55 18.90 9.15
N HIS A 243 -4.71 18.62 8.53
CA HIS A 243 -4.79 17.92 7.27
C HIS A 243 -4.97 18.90 6.11
N TYR A 244 -4.29 18.64 5.01
CA TYR A 244 -4.37 19.41 3.75
C TYR A 244 -4.27 20.93 3.93
N PRO A 245 -3.34 21.45 4.76
CA PRO A 245 -3.29 22.87 5.09
C PRO A 245 -2.90 23.76 3.91
N CYS A 246 -2.31 23.19 2.85
CA CYS A 246 -1.79 23.92 1.70
C CYS A 246 -2.78 24.01 0.52
N GLN A 247 -4.05 23.87 0.76
CA GLN A 247 -5.16 23.95 -0.21
C GLN A 247 -5.01 23.07 -1.47
N GLY A 248 -6.03 22.32 -1.74
CA GLY A 248 -6.05 21.30 -2.77
C GLY A 248 -5.82 19.94 -2.13
N GLY A 249 -6.82 19.42 -1.43
CA GLY A 249 -6.87 18.01 -1.03
C GLY A 249 -6.48 17.14 -2.23
N ASP A 250 -5.95 15.97 -1.99
CA ASP A 250 -5.54 15.01 -3.00
C ASP A 250 -4.41 15.52 -3.93
N GLY A 251 -3.43 16.26 -3.37
CA GLY A 251 -2.20 16.66 -4.05
C GLY A 251 -2.29 17.74 -5.11
N GLY A 252 -3.50 18.15 -5.49
CA GLY A 252 -3.68 19.19 -6.49
C GLY A 252 -3.28 20.58 -5.98
N ASN A 253 -2.48 21.33 -6.64
CA ASN A 253 -2.23 22.77 -6.50
C ASN A 253 -1.98 23.33 -5.08
N ALA A 254 -0.93 22.87 -4.41
CA ALA A 254 -0.42 23.54 -3.22
C ALA A 254 0.24 24.91 -3.56
N ASP A 255 -0.53 25.83 -4.16
CA ASP A 255 0.02 27.13 -4.54
C ASP A 255 0.23 28.04 -3.33
N THR A 256 -0.56 27.86 -2.27
CA THR A 256 -0.46 28.60 -1.01
C THR A 256 -0.74 27.71 0.19
N CYS A 257 -0.12 28.02 1.32
CA CYS A 257 -0.32 27.34 2.60
C CYS A 257 -0.80 28.36 3.64
N PRO A 258 -2.10 28.69 3.70
CA PRO A 258 -2.57 29.77 4.58
C PRO A 258 -2.26 29.49 6.05
N GLY A 259 -1.57 30.41 6.71
CA GLY A 259 -1.23 30.37 8.13
C GLY A 259 -2.45 30.61 9.04
N ASN A 260 -2.29 30.24 10.33
CA ASN A 260 -3.27 30.53 11.36
C ASN A 260 -2.58 31.19 12.56
N SER A 261 -2.77 32.49 12.68
CA SER A 261 -2.09 33.27 13.71
C SER A 261 -2.40 32.85 15.16
N THR A 262 -3.58 32.24 15.40
CA THR A 262 -3.89 31.64 16.72
C THR A 262 -3.02 30.42 16.98
N ALA A 263 -2.89 29.53 15.98
CA ALA A 263 -2.06 28.33 16.08
C ALA A 263 -0.58 28.70 16.23
N GLU A 264 -0.08 29.64 15.42
CA GLU A 264 1.28 30.18 15.49
C GLU A 264 1.56 30.77 16.89
N GLY A 265 0.58 31.51 17.42
CA GLY A 265 0.64 32.16 18.75
C GLY A 265 0.65 31.20 19.92
N THR A 266 0.24 29.93 19.74
CA THR A 266 0.33 28.91 20.82
C THR A 266 1.78 28.52 21.14
N GLY A 267 2.72 28.75 20.23
CA GLY A 267 4.10 28.31 20.32
C GLY A 267 4.30 26.79 20.16
N LYS A 268 3.26 26.02 19.86
CA LYS A 268 3.35 24.58 19.58
C LYS A 268 3.89 24.32 18.18
N PRO A 269 4.59 23.19 17.95
CA PRO A 269 4.86 22.72 16.59
C PRO A 269 3.56 22.61 15.80
N LEU A 270 3.58 23.07 14.55
CA LEU A 270 2.48 22.98 13.59
C LEU A 270 2.89 21.98 12.51
N TRP A 271 2.08 20.95 12.30
CA TRP A 271 2.36 19.90 11.33
C TRP A 271 1.29 19.82 10.24
N ALA A 272 1.69 19.70 8.98
CA ALA A 272 0.85 19.07 8.00
C ALA A 272 0.88 17.57 8.33
N SER A 273 0.03 17.14 9.27
CA SER A 273 0.03 15.78 9.79
C SER A 273 -0.61 14.77 8.83
N GLU A 274 -1.23 15.28 7.76
CA GLU A 274 -1.61 14.58 6.56
C GLU A 274 -1.71 15.58 5.41
N ASN A 275 -1.14 15.21 4.27
CA ASN A 275 -1.28 15.95 3.03
C ASN A 275 -1.23 14.95 1.88
N GLY A 276 -2.16 15.04 0.93
CA GLY A 276 -2.27 14.08 -0.16
C GLY A 276 -1.20 14.27 -1.21
N SER A 277 -0.88 13.21 -1.88
CA SER A 277 -0.26 13.22 -3.20
C SER A 277 -1.30 12.86 -4.27
N GLU A 278 -1.07 13.27 -5.52
CA GLU A 278 -1.86 12.80 -6.66
C GLU A 278 -1.36 11.40 -7.08
N ASP A 279 -1.01 11.24 -8.32
CA ASP A 279 -0.34 10.03 -8.77
C ASP A 279 1.15 10.05 -8.40
N LEU A 280 1.77 8.91 -8.57
CA LEU A 280 3.19 8.60 -8.37
C LEU A 280 4.19 9.68 -8.86
N ASN A 281 3.82 10.45 -9.88
CA ASN A 281 4.67 11.46 -10.52
C ASN A 281 4.05 12.86 -10.51
N GLY A 282 2.75 12.96 -10.74
CA GLY A 282 2.01 14.22 -10.87
C GLY A 282 1.96 15.01 -9.58
N GLY A 283 1.92 14.35 -8.43
CA GLY A 283 1.91 14.97 -7.11
C GLY A 283 3.23 15.61 -6.67
N ALA A 284 4.38 15.22 -7.27
CA ALA A 284 5.69 15.68 -6.83
C ALA A 284 5.88 17.20 -6.79
N PRO A 285 5.37 17.99 -7.76
CA PRO A 285 5.42 19.46 -7.69
C PRO A 285 4.63 20.03 -6.50
N ALA A 286 3.44 19.47 -6.21
CA ALA A 286 2.61 19.91 -5.10
C ALA A 286 3.23 19.54 -3.75
N LEU A 287 3.79 18.33 -3.64
CA LEU A 287 4.47 17.84 -2.45
C LEU A 287 5.61 18.78 -2.04
N ILE A 288 6.52 19.12 -2.93
CA ILE A 288 7.64 19.99 -2.56
C ILE A 288 7.21 21.43 -2.25
N ARG A 289 6.18 21.96 -2.95
CA ARG A 289 5.61 23.26 -2.60
C ARG A 289 5.00 23.24 -1.21
N SER A 290 4.27 22.19 -0.84
CA SER A 290 3.68 22.05 0.49
C SER A 290 4.74 22.04 1.60
N ILE A 291 5.92 21.48 1.34
CA ILE A 291 7.02 21.50 2.32
C ILE A 291 7.62 22.90 2.43
N THR A 292 7.99 23.54 1.32
CA THR A 292 8.69 24.83 1.35
C THR A 292 7.77 26.00 1.69
N ARG A 293 6.58 26.06 1.07
CA ARG A 293 5.55 27.09 1.34
C ARG A 293 4.85 26.87 2.66
N GLY A 294 4.68 25.59 3.10
CA GLY A 294 4.13 25.27 4.40
C GLY A 294 4.89 25.93 5.54
N TYR A 295 6.22 25.96 5.48
CA TYR A 295 7.00 26.71 6.46
C TYR A 295 6.93 28.23 6.19
N THR A 296 7.08 28.66 4.95
CA THR A 296 7.16 30.08 4.58
C THR A 296 5.89 30.86 4.96
N ASP A 297 4.71 30.26 4.76
CA ASP A 297 3.40 30.90 4.91
C ASP A 297 2.72 30.59 6.25
N ALA A 298 2.94 29.39 6.79
CA ALA A 298 2.16 28.85 7.92
C ALA A 298 3.04 28.31 9.06
N GLU A 299 4.36 28.47 9.00
CA GLU A 299 5.31 27.95 9.99
C GLU A 299 5.16 26.44 10.28
N LEU A 300 4.70 25.67 9.28
CA LEU A 300 4.60 24.22 9.39
C LEU A 300 6.00 23.61 9.52
N THR A 301 6.18 22.72 10.45
CA THR A 301 7.50 22.16 10.79
C THR A 301 7.68 20.71 10.43
N ALA A 302 6.61 20.02 10.02
CA ALA A 302 6.64 18.66 9.50
C ALA A 302 5.61 18.52 8.37
N TYR A 303 5.85 17.55 7.49
CA TYR A 303 4.98 17.16 6.41
C TYR A 303 4.87 15.64 6.38
N ILE A 304 3.66 15.10 6.35
CA ILE A 304 3.40 13.67 6.31
C ILE A 304 2.50 13.39 5.10
N ASN A 305 3.05 12.66 4.12
CA ASN A 305 2.37 12.34 2.88
C ASN A 305 1.36 11.21 3.08
N TRP A 306 0.18 11.32 2.49
CA TRP A 306 -0.78 10.24 2.32
C TRP A 306 -0.90 9.90 0.84
N PRO A 307 -0.75 8.62 0.47
CA PRO A 307 -0.23 7.52 1.29
C PRO A 307 1.29 7.32 1.14
N LEU A 308 1.84 6.39 1.91
CA LEU A 308 3.23 5.93 1.82
C LEU A 308 3.52 5.27 0.47
N ILE A 309 2.61 4.40 0.05
CA ILE A 309 2.79 3.48 -1.06
C ILE A 309 1.42 3.05 -1.61
N ALA A 310 1.30 2.91 -2.92
CA ALA A 310 0.17 2.24 -3.55
C ALA A 310 0.49 0.74 -3.67
N SER A 311 0.30 -0.01 -2.59
CA SER A 311 0.44 -1.47 -2.54
C SER A 311 -0.89 -2.12 -2.20
N LEU A 312 -1.86 -1.89 -3.08
CA LEU A 312 -3.27 -2.29 -2.99
C LEU A 312 -3.78 -2.70 -4.38
N TYR A 313 -4.98 -3.26 -4.45
CA TYR A 313 -5.55 -3.66 -5.73
C TYR A 313 -5.93 -2.45 -6.58
N PRO A 314 -5.71 -2.49 -7.91
CA PRO A 314 -6.19 -1.46 -8.83
C PRO A 314 -7.73 -1.39 -8.84
N ASP A 315 -8.29 -0.29 -9.34
CA ASP A 315 -9.72 0.09 -9.29
C ASP A 315 -10.27 0.38 -7.87
N LEU A 316 -9.42 0.39 -6.84
CA LEU A 316 -9.74 1.00 -5.56
C LEU A 316 -9.53 2.52 -5.67
N PRO A 317 -10.16 3.33 -4.82
CA PRO A 317 -9.83 4.75 -4.74
C PRO A 317 -8.34 4.95 -4.49
N TYR A 318 -7.73 5.94 -5.13
CA TYR A 318 -6.33 6.33 -4.89
C TYR A 318 -5.29 5.21 -5.13
N ASP A 319 -5.57 4.29 -6.06
CA ASP A 319 -4.80 3.08 -6.32
C ASP A 319 -3.41 3.32 -6.96
N ASP A 320 -3.10 4.55 -7.35
CA ASP A 320 -1.80 4.97 -7.89
C ASP A 320 -1.15 6.14 -7.13
N ASP A 321 -1.72 6.54 -5.99
CA ASP A 321 -1.17 7.58 -5.12
C ASP A 321 -0.02 7.04 -4.25
N GLY A 322 0.96 7.89 -3.94
CA GLY A 322 2.06 7.58 -3.03
C GLY A 322 3.46 7.63 -3.64
N LEU A 323 4.47 7.28 -2.83
CA LEU A 323 5.87 7.42 -3.23
C LEU A 323 6.34 6.29 -4.18
N ILE A 324 5.70 5.13 -4.10
CA ILE A 324 5.98 3.92 -4.88
C ILE A 324 4.66 3.25 -5.25
N LEU A 325 4.56 2.79 -6.48
CA LEU A 325 3.49 1.88 -6.91
C LEU A 325 4.00 0.45 -6.81
N ALA A 326 3.34 -0.39 -5.99
CA ALA A 326 3.70 -1.78 -5.73
C ALA A 326 2.44 -2.64 -5.57
N ASN A 327 1.70 -2.83 -6.66
CA ASN A 327 0.39 -3.49 -6.69
C ASN A 327 0.39 -4.85 -7.39
N GLN A 328 1.56 -5.45 -7.63
CA GLN A 328 1.71 -6.73 -8.31
C GLN A 328 2.68 -7.67 -7.57
N PRO A 329 2.32 -8.14 -6.37
CA PRO A 329 3.19 -8.99 -5.58
C PRO A 329 3.53 -10.33 -6.27
N TRP A 330 2.64 -10.85 -7.11
CA TRP A 330 2.88 -12.08 -7.87
C TRP A 330 4.01 -11.96 -8.90
N SER A 331 4.29 -10.78 -9.40
CA SER A 331 5.39 -10.50 -10.34
C SER A 331 6.59 -9.83 -9.69
N GLY A 332 6.42 -9.30 -8.49
CA GLY A 332 7.41 -8.45 -7.84
C GLY A 332 7.56 -7.05 -8.46
N ALA A 333 6.77 -6.72 -9.49
CA ALA A 333 6.90 -5.45 -10.20
C ALA A 333 6.54 -4.26 -9.31
N TYR A 334 7.38 -3.21 -9.36
CA TYR A 334 7.12 -1.94 -8.68
C TYR A 334 7.69 -0.76 -9.49
N SER A 335 7.20 0.44 -9.20
CA SER A 335 7.66 1.68 -9.85
C SER A 335 7.94 2.76 -8.83
N ILE A 336 9.08 3.43 -8.98
CA ILE A 336 9.51 4.53 -8.10
C ILE A 336 9.02 5.86 -8.68
N GLY A 337 8.25 6.61 -7.91
CA GLY A 337 7.69 7.90 -8.31
C GLY A 337 8.65 9.07 -8.20
N ALA A 338 8.31 10.16 -8.90
CA ALA A 338 8.98 11.44 -8.73
C ALA A 338 8.78 12.02 -7.33
N GLU A 339 7.66 11.69 -6.67
CA GLU A 339 7.38 12.07 -5.28
C GLU A 339 8.41 11.53 -4.30
N LEU A 340 8.87 10.28 -4.50
CA LEU A 340 9.94 9.72 -3.69
C LEU A 340 11.20 10.58 -3.78
N TRP A 341 11.54 11.03 -4.99
CA TRP A 341 12.75 11.84 -5.20
C TRP A 341 12.57 13.29 -4.77
N ALA A 342 11.37 13.84 -4.83
CA ALA A 342 11.03 15.13 -4.23
C ALA A 342 11.18 15.07 -2.70
N THR A 343 10.71 14.00 -2.08
CA THR A 343 10.90 13.72 -0.64
C THR A 343 12.39 13.61 -0.31
N ALA A 344 13.16 12.85 -1.09
CA ALA A 344 14.60 12.66 -0.92
C ALA A 344 15.40 13.99 -0.95
N GLN A 345 14.95 14.98 -1.75
CA GLN A 345 15.55 16.32 -1.82
C GLN A 345 15.45 17.10 -0.50
N VAL A 346 14.67 16.61 0.45
CA VAL A 346 14.57 17.19 1.79
C VAL A 346 15.18 16.24 2.83
N THR A 347 14.75 15.00 2.85
CA THR A 347 15.04 14.04 3.93
C THR A 347 16.51 13.59 3.98
N GLN A 348 17.18 13.46 2.83
CA GLN A 348 18.60 13.11 2.81
C GLN A 348 19.52 14.28 3.18
N PHE A 349 18.98 15.48 3.27
CA PHE A 349 19.73 16.72 3.48
C PHE A 349 19.41 17.42 4.80
N THR A 350 18.42 16.91 5.55
CA THR A 350 17.95 17.47 6.81
C THR A 350 17.63 16.35 7.79
N ALA A 351 17.55 16.69 9.07
CA ALA A 351 17.10 15.74 10.09
C ALA A 351 16.18 16.42 11.11
N PRO A 352 15.24 15.69 11.73
CA PRO A 352 14.46 16.20 12.84
C PRO A 352 15.34 16.84 13.92
N GLY A 353 14.93 18.00 14.41
CA GLY A 353 15.71 18.81 15.34
C GLY A 353 16.57 19.90 14.66
N TRP A 354 16.73 19.88 13.33
CA TRP A 354 17.29 21.03 12.62
C TRP A 354 16.39 22.25 12.77
N GLN A 355 16.93 23.43 12.47
CA GLN A 355 16.21 24.68 12.67
C GLN A 355 16.05 25.43 11.36
N PHE A 356 14.83 25.79 11.01
CA PHE A 356 14.58 26.71 9.90
C PHE A 356 15.25 28.06 10.18
N LEU A 357 15.66 28.74 9.11
CA LEU A 357 16.22 30.09 9.14
C LEU A 357 15.21 31.04 8.48
N ASN A 358 14.65 31.96 9.27
CA ASN A 358 13.60 32.87 8.74
C ASN A 358 14.11 33.77 7.63
N ASP A 359 15.36 34.30 7.75
CA ASP A 359 15.98 35.12 6.68
C ASP A 359 16.32 34.29 5.42
N GLY A 360 16.40 32.97 5.57
CA GLY A 360 16.69 31.99 4.52
C GLY A 360 15.47 31.29 3.98
N SER A 361 14.25 31.79 4.21
CA SER A 361 12.99 31.21 3.74
C SER A 361 12.13 32.26 3.06
N GLY A 362 11.45 31.91 1.96
CA GLY A 362 10.63 32.84 1.20
C GLY A 362 10.38 32.44 -0.26
N TYR A 363 10.03 33.43 -1.05
CA TYR A 363 9.71 33.26 -2.48
C TYR A 363 10.78 33.84 -3.37
N LEU A 364 11.12 33.18 -4.47
CA LEU A 364 12.07 33.66 -5.47
C LEU A 364 11.53 34.95 -6.12
N GLY A 365 12.35 36.02 -6.08
CA GLY A 365 11.93 37.33 -6.54
C GLY A 365 10.72 37.91 -5.81
N GLY A 366 10.36 37.36 -4.64
CA GLY A 366 9.19 37.78 -3.84
C GLY A 366 7.84 37.38 -4.44
N SER A 367 7.79 36.34 -5.31
CA SER A 367 6.56 35.87 -5.96
C SER A 367 6.49 34.36 -6.00
N GLU A 368 5.37 33.81 -5.54
CA GLU A 368 5.04 32.36 -5.59
C GLU A 368 5.07 31.79 -7.01
N SER A 369 4.82 32.58 -8.03
CA SER A 369 4.92 32.17 -9.43
C SER A 369 6.36 31.90 -9.90
N ASN A 370 7.35 32.26 -9.12
CA ASN A 370 8.76 32.00 -9.40
C ASN A 370 9.32 30.79 -8.63
N GLY A 371 8.58 30.30 -7.62
CA GLY A 371 8.99 29.25 -6.72
C GLY A 371 9.36 29.76 -5.34
N SER A 372 9.70 28.84 -4.46
CA SER A 372 9.96 29.11 -3.04
C SER A 372 11.22 28.42 -2.54
N PHE A 373 11.70 28.81 -1.37
CA PHE A 373 12.89 28.24 -0.75
C PHE A 373 12.80 28.27 0.77
N VAL A 374 13.47 27.29 1.38
CA VAL A 374 13.70 27.20 2.82
C VAL A 374 15.16 26.83 3.08
N THR A 375 15.76 27.42 4.09
CA THR A 375 17.08 27.04 4.60
C THR A 375 16.97 26.50 6.01
N LEU A 376 17.62 25.36 6.27
CA LEU A 376 17.67 24.71 7.56
C LEU A 376 19.13 24.62 8.04
N LYS A 377 19.34 24.92 9.30
CA LYS A 377 20.61 24.80 10.01
C LYS A 377 20.63 23.53 10.83
N SER A 378 21.70 22.76 10.73
CA SER A 378 21.86 21.53 11.49
C SER A 378 22.08 21.79 12.99
N THR A 379 21.91 20.74 13.79
CA THR A 379 22.11 20.80 15.25
C THR A 379 23.58 21.03 15.66
N ASN A 380 24.54 20.83 14.75
CA ASN A 380 25.96 21.16 14.99
C ASN A 380 26.24 22.66 14.90
N GLY A 381 25.26 23.46 14.41
CA GLY A 381 25.31 24.90 14.32
C GLY A 381 26.07 25.49 13.14
N THR A 382 26.69 24.67 12.30
CA THR A 382 27.51 25.10 11.17
C THR A 382 27.03 24.59 9.82
N ASP A 383 26.57 23.34 9.73
CA ASP A 383 26.06 22.81 8.49
C ASP A 383 24.65 23.31 8.20
N TYR A 384 24.34 23.44 6.92
CA TYR A 384 23.04 23.88 6.46
C TYR A 384 22.64 23.21 5.13
N SER A 385 21.36 23.24 4.85
CA SER A 385 20.78 22.87 3.54
C SER A 385 19.75 23.91 3.14
N THR A 386 19.82 24.37 1.89
CA THR A 386 18.82 25.25 1.27
C THR A 386 18.10 24.46 0.19
N ILE A 387 16.80 24.29 0.35
CA ILE A 387 15.91 23.62 -0.59
C ILE A 387 15.17 24.71 -1.38
N ILE A 388 15.24 24.64 -2.72
CA ILE A 388 14.62 25.58 -3.65
C ILE A 388 13.71 24.81 -4.59
N GLU A 389 12.45 25.17 -4.71
CA GLU A 389 11.55 24.67 -5.74
C GLU A 389 11.25 25.77 -6.77
N THR A 390 11.16 25.38 -8.03
CA THR A 390 10.85 26.23 -9.19
C THR A 390 9.70 25.68 -10.02
N THR A 391 8.81 24.91 -9.39
CA THR A 391 7.77 24.11 -10.05
C THR A 391 6.76 24.98 -10.81
N THR A 392 6.52 26.20 -10.35
CA THR A 392 5.64 27.19 -10.98
C THR A 392 6.38 28.19 -11.86
N ALA A 393 7.70 28.16 -11.89
CA ALA A 393 8.50 29.11 -12.67
C ALA A 393 8.36 28.88 -14.19
N SER A 394 8.31 29.96 -14.96
CA SER A 394 8.23 29.90 -16.42
C SER A 394 9.57 30.13 -17.13
N ALA A 395 10.60 30.54 -16.38
CA ALA A 395 11.92 30.85 -16.93
C ALA A 395 13.03 30.53 -15.91
N ALA A 396 14.23 30.31 -16.40
CA ALA A 396 15.44 30.18 -15.59
C ALA A 396 15.70 31.44 -14.76
N GLN A 397 16.22 31.29 -13.53
CA GLN A 397 16.45 32.36 -12.59
C GLN A 397 17.86 32.27 -12.02
N THR A 398 18.44 33.43 -11.68
CA THR A 398 19.70 33.44 -10.93
C THR A 398 19.40 33.54 -9.44
N VAL A 399 19.96 32.58 -8.67
CA VAL A 399 19.89 32.59 -7.21
C VAL A 399 21.30 32.83 -6.67
N THR A 400 21.43 33.79 -5.75
CA THR A 400 22.65 34.02 -4.97
C THR A 400 22.37 33.66 -3.52
N VAL A 401 23.24 32.90 -2.90
CA VAL A 401 23.13 32.54 -1.48
C VAL A 401 24.26 33.24 -0.73
N ASP A 402 23.89 34.09 0.22
CA ASP A 402 24.79 34.79 1.13
C ASP A 402 24.79 34.08 2.50
N VAL A 403 25.93 33.47 2.81
CA VAL A 403 26.11 32.65 4.02
C VAL A 403 26.74 33.48 5.14
N SER A 404 26.10 33.48 6.30
CA SER A 404 26.55 34.28 7.45
C SER A 404 26.14 33.63 8.78
N GLY A 405 26.33 34.34 9.91
CA GLY A 405 25.81 33.91 11.21
C GLY A 405 26.42 32.61 11.74
N GLY A 406 27.68 32.31 11.37
CA GLY A 406 28.40 31.13 11.87
C GLY A 406 28.19 29.85 11.04
N LEU A 407 27.44 29.91 9.94
CA LEU A 407 27.30 28.80 9.01
C LEU A 407 28.59 28.57 8.22
N SER A 408 28.79 27.37 7.75
CA SER A 408 29.95 26.95 6.97
C SER A 408 30.03 27.67 5.64
N THR A 409 31.17 28.28 5.36
CA THR A 409 31.53 28.85 4.04
C THR A 409 32.40 27.91 3.24
N GLY A 410 32.43 26.63 3.60
CA GLY A 410 33.11 25.55 2.88
C GLY A 410 32.42 25.14 1.59
N THR A 411 32.84 24.03 1.04
CA THR A 411 32.23 23.47 -0.19
C THR A 411 30.74 23.21 0.02
N VAL A 412 29.94 23.60 -0.97
CA VAL A 412 28.51 23.33 -1.07
C VAL A 412 28.28 22.29 -2.15
N HIS A 413 27.51 21.26 -1.85
CA HIS A 413 27.10 20.23 -2.82
C HIS A 413 25.77 20.65 -3.43
N GLU A 414 25.65 20.54 -4.74
CA GLU A 414 24.44 20.86 -5.50
C GLU A 414 23.78 19.56 -5.97
N TRP A 415 22.49 19.41 -5.67
CA TRP A 415 21.64 18.31 -6.12
C TRP A 415 20.38 18.85 -6.75
N SER A 416 19.89 18.18 -7.81
CA SER A 416 18.65 18.58 -8.46
C SER A 416 17.72 17.44 -8.80
N THR A 417 16.44 17.75 -8.95
CA THR A 417 15.39 16.86 -9.44
C THR A 417 14.43 17.65 -10.32
N ASN A 418 14.24 17.22 -11.58
CA ASN A 418 13.16 17.75 -12.40
C ASN A 418 11.87 17.01 -12.06
N VAL A 419 10.86 17.70 -11.54
CA VAL A 419 9.58 17.12 -11.13
C VAL A 419 8.44 17.38 -12.11
N ASN A 420 8.55 18.36 -13.00
CA ASN A 420 7.54 18.62 -14.02
C ASN A 420 7.67 17.71 -15.26
N SER A 421 8.85 17.11 -15.45
CA SER A 421 9.11 16.14 -16.52
C SER A 421 10.18 15.15 -16.06
N PRO A 422 9.85 14.30 -15.08
CA PRO A 422 10.83 13.42 -14.44
C PRO A 422 11.30 12.33 -15.39
N THR A 423 12.60 12.06 -15.37
CA THR A 423 13.25 10.91 -16.02
C THR A 423 14.29 10.33 -15.08
N SER A 424 14.70 9.08 -15.27
CA SER A 424 15.75 8.47 -14.44
C SER A 424 17.07 9.25 -14.41
N SER A 425 17.37 10.02 -15.46
CA SER A 425 18.56 10.87 -15.58
C SER A 425 18.38 12.29 -15.05
N SER A 426 17.18 12.72 -14.76
CA SER A 426 16.85 14.08 -14.29
C SER A 426 16.30 14.11 -12.86
N THR A 427 16.21 12.97 -12.18
CA THR A 427 15.78 12.87 -10.80
C THR A 427 16.94 12.55 -9.88
N PHE A 428 17.05 13.25 -8.77
CA PHE A 428 18.06 13.11 -7.72
C PHE A 428 19.49 13.03 -8.28
N VAL A 429 19.88 14.10 -8.98
CA VAL A 429 21.18 14.22 -9.67
C VAL A 429 22.13 15.00 -8.79
N ASN A 430 23.37 14.50 -8.65
CA ASN A 430 24.48 15.27 -8.07
C ASN A 430 25.09 16.14 -9.18
N ASP A 431 24.84 17.44 -9.14
CA ASP A 431 25.31 18.41 -10.14
C ASP A 431 26.74 18.89 -9.86
N GLY A 432 27.29 18.47 -8.73
CA GLY A 432 28.67 18.79 -8.37
C GLY A 432 28.81 19.66 -7.14
N THR A 433 29.83 20.52 -7.14
CA THR A 433 30.16 21.36 -5.98
C THR A 433 30.39 22.81 -6.35
N ILE A 434 29.99 23.69 -5.43
CA ILE A 434 30.22 25.13 -5.52
C ILE A 434 31.13 25.54 -4.36
N THR A 435 32.16 26.39 -4.64
CA THR A 435 32.99 26.97 -3.59
C THR A 435 32.58 28.41 -3.36
N PRO A 436 32.04 28.76 -2.19
CA PRO A 436 31.68 30.14 -1.88
C PRO A 436 32.89 31.07 -1.92
N ALA A 437 32.68 32.27 -2.47
CA ALA A 437 33.70 33.34 -2.49
C ALA A 437 33.25 34.44 -1.49
N ASN A 438 34.02 34.67 -0.43
CA ASN A 438 33.67 35.60 0.65
C ASN A 438 32.30 35.32 1.30
N GLY A 439 31.92 34.03 1.40
CA GLY A 439 30.65 33.63 1.98
C GLY A 439 29.46 33.73 1.03
N SER A 440 29.64 34.00 -0.26
CA SER A 440 28.57 34.09 -1.24
C SER A 440 28.84 33.15 -2.43
N TYR A 441 27.76 32.60 -3.02
CA TYR A 441 27.79 31.82 -4.25
C TYR A 441 26.50 31.97 -5.05
N SER A 442 26.56 31.72 -6.34
CA SER A 442 25.39 31.84 -7.22
C SER A 442 25.27 30.65 -8.16
N LEU A 443 24.03 30.30 -8.52
CA LEU A 443 23.69 29.27 -9.49
C LEU A 443 22.50 29.74 -10.35
N THR A 444 22.26 29.03 -11.46
CA THR A 444 21.07 29.23 -12.27
C THR A 444 20.13 28.06 -12.08
N VAL A 445 18.93 28.32 -11.55
CA VAL A 445 17.86 27.32 -11.37
C VAL A 445 16.95 27.29 -12.59
N GLN A 446 16.61 26.09 -13.05
CA GLN A 446 15.72 25.87 -14.21
C GLN A 446 14.27 25.71 -13.75
N PRO A 447 13.26 26.03 -14.56
CA PRO A 447 11.86 25.77 -14.26
C PRO A 447 11.56 24.29 -14.02
N GLY A 448 10.54 24.00 -13.19
CA GLY A 448 10.03 22.65 -12.99
C GLY A 448 10.95 21.74 -12.17
N SER A 449 11.83 22.31 -11.35
CA SER A 449 12.89 21.56 -10.66
C SER A 449 12.95 21.86 -9.17
N ILE A 450 13.57 20.97 -8.44
CA ILE A 450 14.02 21.16 -7.06
C ILE A 450 15.54 21.19 -7.06
N TYR A 451 16.12 22.10 -6.29
CA TYR A 451 17.56 22.17 -6.01
C TYR A 451 17.78 22.09 -4.50
N THR A 452 18.73 21.26 -4.09
CA THR A 452 19.22 21.23 -2.72
C THR A 452 20.69 21.57 -2.67
N LEU A 453 21.01 22.62 -1.94
CA LEU A 453 22.36 23.17 -1.74
C LEU A 453 22.78 22.89 -0.30
N THR A 454 23.76 22.06 -0.08
CA THR A 454 24.11 21.60 1.26
C THR A 454 25.60 21.54 1.51
N THR A 455 25.99 21.72 2.78
CA THR A 455 27.34 21.45 3.28
C THR A 455 27.53 20.02 3.79
N THR A 456 26.44 19.23 3.85
CA THR A 456 26.49 17.82 4.27
C THR A 456 26.88 16.90 3.13
N THR A 457 27.34 15.69 3.44
CA THR A 457 27.72 14.65 2.50
C THR A 457 27.17 13.29 2.92
N GLY A 458 27.14 12.34 2.00
CA GLY A 458 26.68 10.97 2.24
C GLY A 458 25.48 10.59 1.36
N GLN A 459 24.79 11.57 0.77
CA GLN A 459 23.58 11.37 -0.03
C GLN A 459 23.84 10.47 -1.24
N SER A 460 22.90 9.60 -1.55
CA SER A 460 22.99 8.72 -2.71
C SER A 460 21.62 8.38 -3.29
N LYS A 461 21.66 7.87 -4.53
CA LYS A 461 20.47 7.41 -5.25
C LYS A 461 20.48 5.89 -5.35
N GLY A 462 19.41 5.26 -4.89
CA GLY A 462 19.18 3.84 -5.09
C GLY A 462 19.13 3.48 -6.58
N ALA A 463 19.59 2.29 -6.92
CA ALA A 463 19.71 1.82 -8.30
C ALA A 463 18.90 0.53 -8.58
N ALA A 464 18.21 -0.03 -7.59
CA ALA A 464 17.36 -1.20 -7.78
C ALA A 464 16.16 -0.88 -8.68
N ALA A 465 15.73 -1.86 -9.47
CA ALA A 465 14.56 -1.75 -10.34
C ALA A 465 13.74 -3.02 -10.24
N GLY A 466 12.43 -2.88 -10.24
CA GLY A 466 11.52 -4.01 -10.25
C GLY A 466 11.53 -4.78 -11.57
N PRO A 467 11.12 -6.05 -11.56
CA PRO A 467 10.92 -6.84 -12.77
C PRO A 467 9.77 -6.28 -13.62
N ALA A 468 9.56 -6.87 -14.78
CA ALA A 468 8.43 -6.51 -15.65
C ALA A 468 7.10 -6.92 -15.00
N GLN A 469 6.06 -6.12 -15.24
CA GLN A 469 4.70 -6.43 -14.80
C GLN A 469 4.13 -7.66 -15.51
N THR A 470 3.44 -8.51 -14.76
CA THR A 470 2.67 -9.62 -15.29
C THR A 470 1.32 -9.72 -14.59
N THR A 471 0.36 -10.38 -15.23
CA THR A 471 -0.96 -10.61 -14.64
C THR A 471 -0.95 -11.88 -13.79
N LEU A 472 -1.65 -11.86 -12.65
CA LEU A 472 -1.95 -13.09 -11.92
C LEU A 472 -2.82 -14.00 -12.79
N GLY A 473 -2.28 -15.14 -13.18
CA GLY A 473 -2.92 -16.07 -14.12
C GLY A 473 -3.99 -16.95 -13.48
N LEU A 474 -4.72 -17.70 -14.32
CA LEU A 474 -5.61 -18.77 -13.90
C LEU A 474 -5.08 -20.11 -14.41
N PRO A 475 -5.26 -21.23 -13.70
CA PRO A 475 -6.01 -21.37 -12.45
C PRO A 475 -5.31 -20.75 -11.24
N TYR A 476 -6.10 -20.28 -10.28
CA TYR A 476 -5.62 -19.81 -8.98
C TYR A 476 -6.36 -20.56 -7.87
N SER A 477 -5.68 -20.93 -6.80
CA SER A 477 -6.31 -21.56 -5.64
C SER A 477 -5.57 -21.21 -4.36
N ASP A 478 -6.32 -21.20 -3.27
CA ASP A 478 -5.80 -21.04 -1.93
C ASP A 478 -6.63 -21.88 -0.94
N THR A 479 -5.97 -22.72 -0.17
CA THR A 479 -6.63 -23.51 0.88
C THR A 479 -6.47 -22.89 2.26
N PHE A 480 -5.69 -21.79 2.36
CA PHE A 480 -5.30 -21.12 3.61
C PHE A 480 -4.53 -22.02 4.62
N SER A 481 -4.39 -23.31 4.32
CA SER A 481 -3.82 -24.29 5.25
C SER A 481 -2.32 -24.09 5.52
N GLY A 482 -1.61 -23.41 4.62
CA GLY A 482 -0.20 -23.06 4.74
C GLY A 482 0.08 -21.70 5.36
N ASP A 483 -0.95 -20.87 5.55
CA ASP A 483 -0.80 -19.50 6.00
C ASP A 483 -0.66 -19.38 7.52
N THR A 484 -0.12 -18.28 7.98
CA THR A 484 0.15 -18.04 9.41
C THR A 484 -1.12 -17.64 10.13
N VAL A 485 -1.46 -18.35 11.21
CA VAL A 485 -2.61 -18.04 12.07
C VAL A 485 -2.49 -16.61 12.64
N GLY A 486 -3.60 -15.88 12.61
CA GLY A 486 -3.71 -14.49 13.05
C GLY A 486 -3.25 -13.46 12.01
N GLN A 487 -2.89 -13.90 10.80
CA GLN A 487 -2.49 -13.01 9.71
C GLN A 487 -3.52 -13.06 8.56
N GLN A 488 -3.54 -12.01 7.75
CA GLN A 488 -4.29 -12.02 6.50
C GLN A 488 -3.67 -13.01 5.51
N PRO A 489 -4.48 -13.79 4.77
CA PRO A 489 -3.96 -14.72 3.78
C PRO A 489 -3.35 -13.98 2.59
N ARG A 490 -2.46 -14.67 1.89
CA ARG A 490 -1.74 -14.13 0.74
C ARG A 490 -2.71 -13.68 -0.36
N TYR A 491 -2.43 -12.54 -0.97
CA TYR A 491 -3.20 -11.94 -2.08
C TYR A 491 -4.68 -11.68 -1.78
N LEU A 492 -5.10 -11.69 -0.53
CA LEU A 492 -6.41 -11.19 -0.15
C LEU A 492 -6.27 -9.87 0.62
N SER A 493 -7.12 -8.92 0.29
CA SER A 493 -7.24 -7.65 1.00
C SER A 493 -8.62 -7.55 1.63
N GLN A 494 -8.66 -7.31 2.92
CA GLN A 494 -9.91 -7.04 3.62
C GLN A 494 -10.36 -5.60 3.38
N MET A 495 -11.62 -5.45 2.97
CA MET A 495 -12.19 -4.13 2.65
C MET A 495 -13.04 -3.59 3.79
N GLN A 496 -13.61 -4.49 4.59
CA GLN A 496 -14.37 -4.19 5.81
C GLN A 496 -14.36 -5.42 6.71
N GLY A 497 -14.36 -5.23 8.03
CA GLY A 497 -14.17 -6.31 8.99
C GLY A 497 -12.69 -6.69 9.12
N ALA A 498 -12.43 -7.85 9.66
CA ALA A 498 -11.09 -8.43 9.78
C ALA A 498 -11.13 -9.90 9.33
N PHE A 499 -10.39 -10.22 8.28
CA PHE A 499 -10.31 -11.57 7.75
C PHE A 499 -8.92 -12.15 8.01
N GLU A 500 -8.83 -13.10 8.91
CA GLU A 500 -7.58 -13.67 9.38
C GLU A 500 -7.59 -15.19 9.25
N VAL A 501 -6.41 -15.76 9.13
CA VAL A 501 -6.23 -17.20 9.10
C VAL A 501 -6.38 -17.75 10.51
N GLU A 502 -7.29 -18.70 10.69
CA GLU A 502 -7.58 -19.31 11.98
C GLU A 502 -7.74 -20.85 11.87
N PRO A 503 -7.59 -21.61 12.94
CA PRO A 503 -7.90 -23.03 12.90
C PRO A 503 -9.31 -23.30 12.40
N CYS A 504 -9.47 -24.22 11.46
CA CYS A 504 -10.78 -24.60 10.95
C CYS A 504 -11.67 -25.21 12.04
N THR A 505 -12.96 -24.95 11.96
CA THR A 505 -14.00 -25.58 12.80
C THR A 505 -14.92 -26.48 11.97
N GLY A 506 -16.07 -26.90 12.48
CA GLY A 506 -17.04 -27.73 11.76
C GLY A 506 -16.49 -29.10 11.34
N GLY A 507 -15.52 -29.66 12.09
CA GLY A 507 -14.94 -30.98 11.83
C GLY A 507 -13.84 -31.02 10.76
N ARG A 508 -13.43 -29.87 10.21
CA ARG A 508 -12.28 -29.73 9.30
C ARG A 508 -11.00 -29.52 10.10
N SER A 509 -9.88 -30.05 9.62
CA SER A 509 -8.54 -29.83 10.18
C SER A 509 -7.77 -28.83 9.31
N GLY A 510 -6.71 -28.22 9.88
CA GLY A 510 -5.90 -27.22 9.23
C GLY A 510 -6.37 -25.79 9.52
N ASN A 511 -5.96 -24.85 8.67
CA ASN A 511 -6.31 -23.45 8.80
C ASN A 511 -7.34 -23.04 7.74
N CYS A 512 -8.17 -22.09 8.08
CA CYS A 512 -9.23 -21.51 7.28
C CYS A 512 -9.16 -19.98 7.39
N LEU A 513 -9.75 -19.26 6.45
CA LEU A 513 -9.99 -17.84 6.57
C LEU A 513 -11.22 -17.60 7.46
N GLN A 514 -11.14 -16.73 8.46
CA GLN A 514 -12.25 -16.39 9.34
C GLN A 514 -12.45 -14.89 9.44
N GLN A 515 -13.69 -14.42 9.35
CA GLN A 515 -14.05 -13.06 9.69
C GLN A 515 -14.06 -12.90 11.22
N GLN A 516 -13.25 -11.98 11.79
CA GLN A 516 -12.99 -11.88 13.24
C GLN A 516 -13.78 -10.77 13.93
N ALA A 517 -14.18 -9.70 13.23
CA ALA A 517 -14.93 -8.59 13.82
C ALA A 517 -16.35 -9.03 14.20
N ALA A 518 -16.56 -9.31 15.49
CA ALA A 518 -17.83 -9.86 16.00
C ALA A 518 -18.97 -8.84 16.15
N THR A 519 -18.68 -7.54 16.00
CA THR A 519 -19.64 -6.44 16.12
C THR A 519 -19.28 -5.32 15.15
N GLN A 520 -20.30 -4.58 14.69
CA GLN A 520 -20.08 -3.45 13.80
C GLN A 520 -19.11 -2.43 14.44
N PRO A 521 -17.98 -2.09 13.77
CA PRO A 521 -17.01 -1.13 14.27
C PRO A 521 -17.60 0.28 14.40
N ILE A 522 -16.85 1.16 15.08
CA ILE A 522 -17.06 2.61 14.94
C ILE A 522 -16.37 3.00 13.63
N GLU A 523 -17.19 3.28 12.63
CA GLU A 523 -16.75 3.47 11.24
C GLU A 523 -16.29 4.90 11.00
N TRP A 524 -15.28 5.05 10.15
CA TRP A 524 -14.82 6.34 9.64
C TRP A 524 -15.56 6.70 8.35
N ASP A 525 -15.75 5.71 7.47
CA ASP A 525 -16.51 5.80 6.22
C ASP A 525 -18.01 5.53 6.38
N ASN A 526 -18.73 5.52 5.23
CA ASN A 526 -20.09 5.00 5.14
C ASN A 526 -20.07 3.48 5.18
N GLY A 527 -20.41 2.90 6.29
CA GLY A 527 -20.23 1.50 6.63
C GLY A 527 -20.67 0.46 5.59
N ALA A 528 -20.00 -0.68 5.66
CA ALA A 528 -20.29 -1.89 4.88
C ALA A 528 -20.44 -3.11 5.79
N THR A 529 -20.96 -4.21 5.25
CA THR A 529 -20.79 -5.54 5.85
C THR A 529 -19.39 -6.07 5.53
N PRO A 530 -18.81 -6.95 6.35
CA PRO A 530 -17.47 -7.48 6.13
C PRO A 530 -17.31 -8.15 4.76
N TYR A 531 -16.23 -7.81 4.05
CA TYR A 531 -15.83 -8.50 2.83
C TYR A 531 -14.34 -8.34 2.55
N THR A 532 -13.82 -9.23 1.72
CA THR A 532 -12.45 -9.23 1.21
C THR A 532 -12.43 -9.40 -0.30
N ILE A 533 -11.33 -8.98 -0.94
CA ILE A 533 -11.13 -9.08 -2.39
C ILE A 533 -9.74 -9.65 -2.70
N GLY A 534 -9.60 -10.28 -3.85
CA GLY A 534 -8.31 -10.77 -4.34
C GLY A 534 -8.37 -11.26 -5.78
N GLY A 535 -7.23 -11.32 -6.44
CA GLY A 535 -7.16 -11.82 -7.81
C GLY A 535 -6.75 -10.77 -8.84
N ASN A 536 -7.36 -10.80 -10.02
CA ASN A 536 -6.99 -9.90 -11.11
C ASN A 536 -8.23 -9.35 -11.83
N LEU A 537 -8.24 -8.06 -12.12
CA LEU A 537 -9.33 -7.38 -12.83
C LEU A 537 -9.59 -7.92 -14.24
N SER A 538 -8.62 -8.57 -14.86
CA SER A 538 -8.75 -9.14 -16.20
C SER A 538 -9.44 -10.51 -16.25
N TRP A 539 -9.72 -11.14 -15.11
CA TRP A 539 -10.42 -12.42 -15.09
C TRP A 539 -11.85 -12.27 -15.59
N ALA A 540 -12.15 -12.84 -16.73
CA ALA A 540 -13.42 -12.62 -17.42
C ALA A 540 -14.36 -13.85 -17.42
N ASN A 541 -13.89 -14.98 -17.95
CA ASN A 541 -14.66 -16.22 -18.04
C ASN A 541 -14.04 -17.26 -17.11
N TYR A 542 -14.59 -17.38 -15.93
CA TYR A 542 -14.05 -18.26 -14.89
C TYR A 542 -15.16 -18.82 -14.00
N THR A 543 -14.82 -19.86 -13.29
CA THR A 543 -15.60 -20.37 -12.16
C THR A 543 -14.81 -20.07 -10.90
N VAL A 544 -15.39 -19.33 -9.96
CA VAL A 544 -14.92 -19.24 -8.59
C VAL A 544 -15.73 -20.17 -7.71
N SER A 545 -15.07 -20.93 -6.85
CA SER A 545 -15.70 -21.81 -5.86
C SER A 545 -14.95 -21.72 -4.53
N ALA A 546 -15.66 -21.94 -3.45
CA ALA A 546 -15.09 -22.02 -2.11
C ALA A 546 -16.04 -22.78 -1.19
N ASP A 547 -15.50 -23.28 -0.09
CA ASP A 547 -16.28 -23.79 1.01
C ASP A 547 -16.48 -22.69 2.07
N ALA A 548 -17.70 -22.61 2.62
CA ALA A 548 -18.06 -21.65 3.65
C ALA A 548 -18.76 -22.35 4.82
N LEU A 549 -18.45 -21.94 6.04
CA LEU A 549 -19.04 -22.42 7.27
C LEU A 549 -19.67 -21.25 8.03
N MET A 550 -20.95 -21.35 8.31
CA MET A 550 -21.65 -20.40 9.16
C MET A 550 -21.60 -20.86 10.62
N GLU A 551 -20.90 -20.12 11.46
CA GLU A 551 -20.86 -20.39 12.92
C GLU A 551 -21.98 -19.65 13.65
N GLN A 552 -22.50 -18.60 13.04
CA GLN A 552 -23.57 -17.77 13.59
C GLN A 552 -24.73 -17.63 12.60
N ALA A 553 -25.89 -17.27 13.13
CA ALA A 553 -27.07 -17.04 12.28
C ALA A 553 -26.85 -15.79 11.41
N GLY A 554 -26.92 -15.97 10.10
CA GLY A 554 -26.68 -14.94 9.12
C GLY A 554 -26.54 -15.52 7.73
N ALA A 555 -25.67 -14.94 6.93
CA ALA A 555 -25.39 -15.42 5.58
C ALA A 555 -23.94 -15.14 5.16
N VAL A 556 -23.38 -16.09 4.45
CA VAL A 556 -22.07 -15.98 3.77
C VAL A 556 -22.24 -15.57 2.32
N GLN A 557 -21.20 -14.95 1.75
CA GLN A 557 -21.18 -14.46 0.38
C GLN A 557 -19.90 -14.93 -0.34
N LEU A 558 -20.05 -15.39 -1.59
CA LEU A 558 -18.96 -15.62 -2.53
C LEU A 558 -19.05 -14.57 -3.63
N LEU A 559 -18.02 -13.74 -3.77
CA LEU A 559 -17.97 -12.61 -4.69
C LEU A 559 -17.25 -12.98 -5.99
N GLY A 560 -17.68 -12.37 -7.08
CA GLY A 560 -17.01 -12.49 -8.39
C GLY A 560 -17.17 -11.24 -9.24
N ARG A 561 -16.25 -11.07 -10.20
CA ARG A 561 -16.12 -9.87 -11.04
C ARG A 561 -16.13 -8.59 -10.19
N VAL A 562 -15.41 -8.62 -9.08
CA VAL A 562 -15.23 -7.45 -8.23
C VAL A 562 -14.31 -6.46 -8.93
N GLY A 563 -14.73 -5.22 -9.00
CA GLY A 563 -14.02 -4.11 -9.65
C GLY A 563 -14.08 -2.84 -8.80
N THR A 564 -14.34 -1.71 -9.45
CA THR A 564 -14.31 -0.37 -8.85
C THR A 564 -15.14 -0.27 -7.58
N MET A 565 -14.56 0.31 -6.55
CA MET A 565 -15.21 0.73 -5.31
C MET A 565 -15.42 2.24 -5.31
N ALA A 566 -16.54 2.71 -4.77
CA ALA A 566 -16.78 4.13 -4.60
C ALA A 566 -15.98 4.68 -3.39
N ALA A 567 -15.27 5.78 -3.59
CA ALA A 567 -14.52 6.43 -2.51
C ALA A 567 -15.41 6.72 -1.29
N PHE A 568 -14.91 6.47 -0.10
CA PHE A 568 -15.58 6.66 1.19
C PHE A 568 -16.93 5.92 1.32
N SER A 569 -17.13 4.87 0.53
CA SER A 569 -18.37 4.08 0.53
C SER A 569 -18.07 2.61 0.17
N PRO A 570 -17.39 1.86 1.02
CA PRO A 570 -16.93 0.49 0.73
C PRO A 570 -18.09 -0.49 0.45
N ALA A 571 -19.30 -0.20 0.89
CA ALA A 571 -20.49 -0.97 0.52
C ALA A 571 -20.89 -0.84 -0.96
N ASN A 572 -20.35 0.18 -1.64
CA ASN A 572 -20.71 0.54 -3.01
C ASN A 572 -19.58 0.10 -3.96
N VAL A 573 -19.51 -1.18 -4.21
CA VAL A 573 -18.53 -1.83 -5.10
C VAL A 573 -19.24 -2.48 -6.29
N ASN A 574 -18.63 -2.47 -7.46
CA ASN A 574 -19.08 -3.20 -8.62
C ASN A 574 -18.74 -4.68 -8.45
N ASP A 575 -19.73 -5.52 -8.20
CA ASP A 575 -19.55 -6.96 -8.08
C ASP A 575 -20.81 -7.76 -8.40
N TYR A 576 -20.65 -9.08 -8.48
CA TYR A 576 -21.71 -10.07 -8.33
C TYR A 576 -21.38 -10.94 -7.13
N TYR A 577 -22.40 -11.32 -6.34
CA TYR A 577 -22.22 -12.29 -5.27
C TYR A 577 -23.34 -13.32 -5.19
N LEU A 578 -22.97 -14.54 -4.83
CA LEU A 578 -23.89 -15.58 -4.35
C LEU A 578 -23.93 -15.50 -2.83
N GLN A 579 -25.11 -15.26 -2.27
CA GLN A 579 -25.35 -15.29 -0.84
C GLN A 579 -26.13 -16.55 -0.44
N LEU A 580 -25.73 -17.19 0.66
CA LEU A 580 -26.44 -18.32 1.27
C LEU A 580 -26.61 -18.06 2.77
N SER A 581 -27.84 -18.17 3.27
CA SER A 581 -28.14 -18.06 4.71
C SER A 581 -28.19 -19.42 5.40
N ASN A 582 -27.99 -19.43 6.73
CA ASN A 582 -28.17 -20.62 7.56
C ASN A 582 -29.59 -21.21 7.52
N THR A 583 -30.57 -20.46 7.06
CA THR A 583 -31.97 -20.94 6.85
C THR A 583 -32.20 -21.54 5.47
N GLY A 584 -31.18 -21.52 4.59
CA GLY A 584 -31.25 -22.04 3.24
C GLY A 584 -31.76 -21.05 2.20
N ALA A 585 -32.07 -19.81 2.56
CA ALA A 585 -32.38 -18.77 1.59
C ALA A 585 -31.09 -18.37 0.84
N TRP A 586 -31.17 -18.29 -0.49
CA TRP A 586 -30.05 -17.87 -1.33
C TRP A 586 -30.48 -16.78 -2.32
N SER A 587 -29.48 -15.98 -2.76
CA SER A 587 -29.67 -14.99 -3.83
C SER A 587 -28.39 -14.79 -4.63
N VAL A 588 -28.55 -14.53 -5.94
CA VAL A 588 -27.50 -13.96 -6.80
C VAL A 588 -27.81 -12.49 -6.96
N VAL A 589 -26.87 -11.66 -6.61
CA VAL A 589 -27.04 -10.20 -6.54
C VAL A 589 -25.95 -9.52 -7.36
N ARG A 590 -26.31 -8.44 -8.06
CA ARG A 590 -25.38 -7.46 -8.60
C ARG A 590 -25.38 -6.23 -7.70
N ASN A 591 -24.23 -5.80 -7.27
CA ASN A 591 -24.01 -4.55 -6.56
C ASN A 591 -23.39 -3.52 -7.50
N SER A 592 -23.35 -2.24 -7.13
CA SER A 592 -22.77 -1.17 -7.95
C SER A 592 -22.21 -0.04 -7.10
N THR A 593 -21.28 0.74 -7.68
CA THR A 593 -20.73 1.97 -7.07
C THR A 593 -21.76 3.04 -6.74
N SER A 594 -22.99 2.94 -7.27
CA SER A 594 -24.11 3.81 -6.87
C SER A 594 -24.86 3.33 -5.61
N GLY A 595 -24.44 2.20 -5.01
CA GLY A 595 -25.13 1.56 -3.88
C GLY A 595 -26.41 0.79 -4.27
N THR A 596 -26.65 0.62 -5.59
CA THR A 596 -27.82 -0.14 -6.06
C THR A 596 -27.52 -1.63 -6.04
N ARG A 597 -28.26 -2.38 -5.23
CA ARG A 597 -28.25 -3.84 -5.20
C ARG A 597 -29.44 -4.41 -5.96
N THR A 598 -29.16 -5.21 -6.99
CA THR A 598 -30.16 -5.84 -7.84
C THR A 598 -30.14 -7.36 -7.65
N THR A 599 -31.20 -7.93 -7.10
CA THR A 599 -31.35 -9.39 -7.04
C THR A 599 -31.68 -9.93 -8.44
N LEU A 600 -30.76 -10.73 -8.99
CA LEU A 600 -30.90 -11.35 -10.31
C LEU A 600 -31.66 -12.68 -10.23
N ALA A 601 -31.47 -13.43 -9.16
CA ALA A 601 -32.20 -14.65 -8.85
C ALA A 601 -32.22 -14.89 -7.33
N SER A 602 -33.22 -15.60 -6.85
CA SER A 602 -33.30 -16.01 -5.45
C SER A 602 -34.15 -17.27 -5.29
N GLY A 603 -33.96 -17.97 -4.18
CA GLY A 603 -34.72 -19.18 -3.87
C GLY A 603 -34.37 -19.75 -2.51
N THR A 604 -34.66 -21.02 -2.31
CA THR A 604 -34.35 -21.76 -1.09
C THR A 604 -33.76 -23.13 -1.41
N VAL A 605 -32.77 -23.54 -0.63
CA VAL A 605 -32.28 -24.93 -0.54
C VAL A 605 -32.62 -25.49 0.83
N THR A 606 -32.36 -26.78 1.07
CA THR A 606 -32.42 -27.34 2.42
C THR A 606 -31.55 -26.49 3.34
N ALA A 607 -32.11 -26.08 4.48
CA ALA A 607 -31.39 -25.23 5.43
C ALA A 607 -30.08 -25.92 5.88
N PRO A 608 -28.91 -25.29 5.64
CA PRO A 608 -27.63 -25.85 6.06
C PRO A 608 -27.49 -25.89 7.58
N GLY A 609 -28.15 -24.99 8.27
CA GLY A 609 -27.98 -24.80 9.71
C GLY A 609 -26.68 -24.06 10.02
N LEU A 610 -26.11 -24.34 11.19
CA LEU A 610 -24.80 -23.84 11.62
C LEU A 610 -23.79 -24.99 11.66
N ASP A 611 -22.50 -24.66 11.73
CA ASP A 611 -21.38 -25.58 11.86
C ASP A 611 -21.30 -26.68 10.79
N THR A 612 -21.82 -26.40 9.60
CA THR A 612 -21.82 -27.33 8.46
C THR A 612 -21.27 -26.64 7.21
N TRP A 613 -20.16 -27.17 6.70
CA TRP A 613 -19.52 -26.66 5.49
C TRP A 613 -20.43 -26.76 4.27
N GLN A 614 -20.49 -25.69 3.49
CA GLN A 614 -21.25 -25.56 2.27
C GLN A 614 -20.36 -25.13 1.13
N GLN A 615 -20.37 -25.85 0.02
CA GLN A 615 -19.67 -25.43 -1.20
C GLN A 615 -20.50 -24.44 -2.00
N LEU A 616 -19.95 -23.28 -2.26
CA LEU A 616 -20.52 -22.23 -3.11
C LEU A 616 -19.73 -22.11 -4.40
N SER A 617 -20.40 -21.82 -5.52
CA SER A 617 -19.72 -21.55 -6.79
C SER A 617 -20.49 -20.56 -7.65
N LEU A 618 -19.73 -19.66 -8.31
CA LEU A 618 -20.21 -18.77 -9.36
C LEU A 618 -19.39 -19.02 -10.65
N THR A 619 -20.09 -19.28 -11.74
CA THR A 619 -19.48 -19.44 -13.07
C THR A 619 -19.88 -18.27 -13.96
N PHE A 620 -18.89 -17.57 -14.51
CA PHE A 620 -19.04 -16.47 -15.45
C PHE A 620 -18.63 -16.95 -16.85
N ASN A 621 -19.58 -16.96 -17.81
CA ASN A 621 -19.31 -17.29 -19.20
C ASN A 621 -19.97 -16.25 -20.11
N GLY A 622 -19.19 -15.29 -20.60
CA GLY A 622 -19.72 -14.08 -21.23
C GLY A 622 -20.66 -13.34 -20.29
N HIS A 623 -21.91 -13.19 -20.70
CA HIS A 623 -22.95 -12.55 -19.89
C HIS A 623 -23.78 -13.54 -19.06
N THR A 624 -23.52 -14.83 -19.19
CA THR A 624 -24.21 -15.87 -18.39
C THR A 624 -23.51 -16.07 -17.07
N ILE A 625 -24.27 -16.01 -15.99
CA ILE A 625 -23.82 -16.23 -14.61
C ILE A 625 -24.62 -17.44 -14.09
N SER A 626 -23.89 -18.50 -13.71
CA SER A 626 -24.49 -19.67 -13.08
C SER A 626 -24.02 -19.80 -11.65
N ALA A 627 -24.91 -20.16 -10.74
CA ALA A 627 -24.64 -20.35 -9.33
C ALA A 627 -24.95 -21.78 -8.91
N THR A 628 -24.04 -22.39 -8.13
CA THR A 628 -24.25 -23.73 -7.54
C THR A 628 -24.04 -23.69 -6.03
N ILE A 629 -24.80 -24.52 -5.33
CA ILE A 629 -24.66 -24.78 -3.89
C ILE A 629 -24.54 -26.30 -3.72
N ASN A 630 -23.45 -26.75 -3.12
CA ASN A 630 -23.15 -28.18 -2.94
C ASN A 630 -23.24 -28.98 -4.26
N GLY A 631 -22.69 -28.42 -5.35
CA GLY A 631 -22.71 -29.00 -6.67
C GLY A 631 -24.07 -28.97 -7.41
N ILE A 632 -25.13 -28.49 -6.77
CA ILE A 632 -26.45 -28.36 -7.36
C ILE A 632 -26.61 -26.96 -7.95
N MET A 633 -26.91 -26.87 -9.25
CA MET A 633 -27.20 -25.60 -9.90
C MET A 633 -28.51 -25.01 -9.36
N VAL A 634 -28.42 -23.82 -8.74
CA VAL A 634 -29.57 -23.12 -8.17
C VAL A 634 -30.06 -21.98 -9.08
N ALA A 635 -29.18 -21.38 -9.87
CA ALA A 635 -29.53 -20.31 -10.79
C ALA A 635 -28.67 -20.31 -12.05
N THR A 636 -29.27 -19.83 -13.14
CA THR A 636 -28.59 -19.33 -14.34
C THR A 636 -29.29 -18.05 -14.78
N VAL A 637 -28.53 -16.95 -14.81
CA VAL A 637 -29.04 -15.62 -15.16
C VAL A 637 -28.18 -15.00 -16.26
N THR A 638 -28.69 -13.97 -16.92
CA THR A 638 -27.93 -13.19 -17.90
C THR A 638 -27.84 -11.75 -17.43
N ASP A 639 -26.64 -11.24 -17.24
CA ASP A 639 -26.36 -9.84 -16.91
C ASP A 639 -25.03 -9.42 -17.54
N SER A 640 -24.97 -8.19 -18.07
CA SER A 640 -23.82 -7.68 -18.83
C SER A 640 -23.16 -6.47 -18.17
N ALA A 641 -23.46 -6.18 -16.91
CA ALA A 641 -22.96 -4.99 -16.24
C ALA A 641 -21.43 -5.00 -16.08
N TYR A 642 -20.89 -6.14 -15.65
CA TYR A 642 -19.44 -6.29 -15.45
C TYR A 642 -18.92 -7.45 -16.27
N ALA A 643 -17.87 -7.20 -17.06
CA ALA A 643 -17.31 -8.19 -18.00
C ALA A 643 -16.19 -9.04 -17.36
N SER A 644 -15.49 -8.49 -16.36
CA SER A 644 -14.35 -9.11 -15.69
C SER A 644 -14.21 -8.54 -14.27
N GLY A 645 -13.29 -9.09 -13.49
CA GLY A 645 -12.98 -8.61 -12.15
C GLY A 645 -12.48 -9.71 -11.22
N MET A 646 -12.08 -9.30 -10.04
CA MET A 646 -11.54 -10.11 -8.96
C MET A 646 -12.62 -11.00 -8.30
N VAL A 647 -12.21 -11.73 -7.27
CA VAL A 647 -13.08 -12.57 -6.43
C VAL A 647 -12.98 -12.14 -4.97
N GLY A 648 -13.81 -12.71 -4.10
CA GLY A 648 -13.73 -12.43 -2.67
C GLY A 648 -14.76 -13.18 -1.85
N PHE A 649 -14.75 -12.88 -0.56
CA PHE A 649 -15.66 -13.42 0.43
C PHE A 649 -16.37 -12.30 1.18
N GLY A 650 -17.54 -12.58 1.71
CA GLY A 650 -18.25 -11.63 2.55
C GLY A 650 -19.23 -12.32 3.50
N THR A 651 -19.72 -11.53 4.45
CA THR A 651 -20.79 -11.91 5.36
C THR A 651 -21.88 -10.86 5.34
N ASN A 652 -23.14 -11.26 5.58
CA ASN A 652 -24.25 -10.31 5.63
C ASN A 652 -24.49 -9.81 7.07
N GLY A 653 -23.48 -9.19 7.63
CA GLY A 653 -23.39 -8.73 9.03
C GLY A 653 -22.04 -9.15 9.63
N TYR A 654 -21.86 -8.88 10.89
CA TYR A 654 -20.58 -9.15 11.59
C TYR A 654 -20.59 -10.55 12.24
N GLN A 655 -20.78 -11.59 11.42
CA GLN A 655 -20.67 -13.00 11.84
C GLN A 655 -19.21 -13.45 11.69
N THR A 656 -18.75 -14.28 12.64
CA THR A 656 -17.42 -14.87 12.64
C THR A 656 -17.37 -16.18 11.82
N ASP A 657 -17.84 -16.13 10.59
CA ASP A 657 -17.97 -17.26 9.70
C ASP A 657 -16.62 -17.61 9.04
N GLN A 658 -16.43 -18.89 8.64
CA GLN A 658 -15.19 -19.37 8.04
C GLN A 658 -15.33 -19.68 6.55
N PHE A 659 -14.18 -19.57 5.83
CA PHE A 659 -14.05 -19.87 4.41
C PHE A 659 -12.80 -20.72 4.17
N SER A 660 -12.85 -21.61 3.15
CA SER A 660 -11.72 -22.46 2.76
C SER A 660 -11.81 -22.85 1.30
N ASP A 661 -10.72 -23.45 0.79
CA ASP A 661 -10.65 -24.06 -0.55
C ASP A 661 -11.08 -23.11 -1.69
N LEU A 662 -10.59 -21.88 -1.66
CA LEU A 662 -10.76 -20.96 -2.77
C LEU A 662 -10.17 -21.55 -4.04
N SER A 663 -10.96 -21.59 -5.09
CA SER A 663 -10.50 -22.04 -6.41
C SER A 663 -11.10 -21.17 -7.51
N VAL A 664 -10.26 -20.70 -8.43
CA VAL A 664 -10.67 -19.91 -9.61
C VAL A 664 -10.12 -20.57 -10.85
N THR A 665 -11.01 -21.06 -11.73
CA THR A 665 -10.63 -21.81 -12.93
C THR A 665 -11.23 -21.22 -14.19
N LEU A 666 -10.55 -21.35 -15.34
CA LEU A 666 -11.07 -20.88 -16.62
C LEU A 666 -12.31 -21.68 -17.04
N VAL A 667 -13.34 -20.99 -17.54
CA VAL A 667 -14.51 -21.65 -18.14
C VAL A 667 -14.13 -22.24 -19.49
N GLY A 668 -14.42 -23.53 -19.67
CA GLY A 668 -14.15 -24.26 -20.94
C GLY A 668 -12.72 -24.76 -21.08
N SER A 669 -11.88 -24.60 -20.09
CA SER A 669 -10.65 -25.36 -20.01
C SER A 669 -11.00 -26.82 -19.65
N SER A 670 -10.83 -27.73 -20.60
CA SER A 670 -10.49 -29.10 -20.21
C SER A 670 -9.26 -28.97 -19.30
N THR A 671 -9.25 -29.63 -18.17
CA THR A 671 -8.03 -29.73 -17.34
C THR A 671 -6.86 -30.01 -18.29
N PRO A 672 -5.90 -29.10 -18.46
CA PRO A 672 -4.81 -29.33 -19.41
C PRO A 672 -4.05 -30.57 -18.96
N THR A 673 -3.87 -31.50 -19.87
CA THR A 673 -3.10 -32.71 -19.60
C THR A 673 -2.06 -32.88 -20.68
N GLY A 674 -0.79 -33.01 -20.31
CA GLY A 674 0.31 -33.12 -21.22
C GLY A 674 1.67 -33.09 -20.52
N GLU A 675 2.71 -32.89 -21.30
CA GLU A 675 4.07 -32.76 -20.78
C GLU A 675 4.28 -31.40 -20.15
N ILE A 676 5.08 -31.36 -19.06
CA ILE A 676 5.64 -30.14 -18.50
C ILE A 676 7.08 -30.06 -19.03
N VAL A 677 7.33 -29.14 -19.98
CA VAL A 677 8.59 -29.05 -20.69
C VAL A 677 9.54 -28.11 -20.00
N ALA A 678 10.81 -28.48 -19.86
CA ALA A 678 11.83 -27.65 -19.22
C ALA A 678 12.25 -26.44 -20.08
N GLY A 679 12.52 -25.31 -19.43
CA GLY A 679 12.91 -24.07 -20.11
C GLY A 679 14.39 -23.98 -20.41
N ASP A 680 15.24 -24.72 -19.72
CA ASP A 680 16.69 -24.78 -19.96
C ASP A 680 17.05 -25.84 -21.03
N ASP A 681 16.22 -26.88 -21.22
CA ASP A 681 16.31 -27.81 -22.32
C ASP A 681 14.93 -28.28 -22.77
N THR A 682 14.45 -27.80 -23.90
CA THR A 682 13.10 -28.11 -24.41
C THR A 682 12.94 -29.56 -24.91
N ALA A 683 13.98 -30.36 -24.92
CA ALA A 683 13.92 -31.80 -25.15
C ALA A 683 13.59 -32.60 -23.88
N GLU A 684 13.73 -31.96 -22.72
CA GLU A 684 13.52 -32.55 -21.40
C GLU A 684 12.15 -32.18 -20.81
N CYS A 685 11.59 -33.11 -20.08
CA CYS A 685 10.26 -32.98 -19.43
C CYS A 685 10.30 -33.45 -17.97
N VAL A 686 9.36 -32.93 -17.18
CA VAL A 686 9.07 -33.46 -15.84
C VAL A 686 8.51 -34.88 -15.95
N ASP A 687 9.18 -35.83 -15.35
CA ASP A 687 8.92 -37.26 -15.50
C ASP A 687 8.82 -37.98 -14.16
N VAL A 688 7.89 -38.89 -14.03
CA VAL A 688 7.82 -39.82 -12.89
C VAL A 688 8.69 -41.05 -13.20
N ASN A 689 9.68 -41.30 -12.40
CA ASN A 689 10.63 -42.38 -12.60
C ASN A 689 9.97 -43.74 -12.86
N GLY A 690 10.15 -44.21 -14.10
CA GLY A 690 9.58 -45.50 -14.56
C GLY A 690 8.06 -45.50 -14.67
N GLY A 691 7.38 -44.36 -14.65
CA GLY A 691 5.91 -44.23 -14.71
C GLY A 691 5.21 -44.98 -13.56
N SER A 692 5.86 -45.02 -12.39
CA SER A 692 5.32 -45.67 -11.20
C SER A 692 4.17 -44.84 -10.61
N SER A 693 3.20 -45.44 -9.98
CA SER A 693 2.16 -44.82 -9.18
C SER A 693 2.31 -45.07 -7.69
N THR A 694 3.53 -45.39 -7.28
CA THR A 694 3.82 -45.68 -5.86
C THR A 694 4.22 -44.39 -5.16
N PRO A 695 3.52 -43.97 -4.08
CA PRO A 695 3.88 -42.80 -3.31
C PRO A 695 5.36 -42.81 -2.87
N GLY A 696 6.05 -41.66 -3.03
CA GLY A 696 7.48 -41.55 -2.81
C GLY A 696 8.34 -41.80 -4.05
N THR A 697 7.73 -42.00 -5.23
CA THR A 697 8.48 -42.10 -6.48
C THR A 697 9.05 -40.74 -6.85
N LYS A 698 10.34 -40.72 -7.17
CA LYS A 698 11.00 -39.44 -7.55
C LYS A 698 10.43 -38.87 -8.84
N VAL A 699 10.29 -37.55 -8.86
CA VAL A 699 10.02 -36.74 -10.05
C VAL A 699 11.35 -36.21 -10.56
N GLN A 700 11.62 -36.31 -11.84
CA GLN A 700 12.95 -36.16 -12.42
C GLN A 700 12.89 -35.50 -13.81
N MET A 701 14.05 -35.12 -14.34
CA MET A 701 14.24 -34.76 -15.75
C MET A 701 14.35 -36.01 -16.60
N TRP A 702 13.72 -36.03 -17.77
CA TRP A 702 13.80 -37.13 -18.74
C TRP A 702 13.38 -36.64 -20.13
N ASP A 703 13.98 -37.25 -21.20
CA ASP A 703 13.57 -36.97 -22.58
C ASP A 703 12.06 -36.94 -22.75
N CYS A 704 11.52 -35.90 -23.37
CA CYS A 704 10.08 -35.74 -23.65
C CYS A 704 9.62 -36.85 -24.62
N ASN A 705 8.72 -37.70 -24.21
CA ASN A 705 8.30 -38.90 -24.98
C ASN A 705 6.79 -39.14 -24.96
N ASN A 706 6.00 -38.20 -24.47
CA ASN A 706 4.55 -38.30 -24.31
C ASN A 706 4.07 -39.53 -23.53
N SER A 707 4.87 -40.07 -22.62
CA SER A 707 4.50 -41.25 -21.86
C SER A 707 3.25 -41.02 -21.02
N PRO A 708 2.18 -41.81 -21.20
CA PRO A 708 0.95 -41.61 -20.43
C PRO A 708 1.11 -41.83 -18.93
N SER A 709 2.09 -42.59 -18.51
CA SER A 709 2.30 -42.94 -17.11
C SER A 709 3.41 -42.16 -16.41
N SER A 710 4.21 -41.36 -17.15
CA SER A 710 5.33 -40.65 -16.56
C SER A 710 5.38 -39.16 -16.86
N GLN A 711 4.74 -38.69 -17.94
CA GLN A 711 4.87 -37.31 -18.41
C GLN A 711 3.52 -36.63 -18.72
N GLN A 712 2.39 -37.34 -18.64
CA GLN A 712 1.09 -36.73 -18.88
C GLN A 712 0.51 -36.15 -17.56
N TRP A 713 1.02 -34.98 -17.21
CA TRP A 713 0.59 -34.25 -16.04
C TRP A 713 -0.72 -33.52 -16.27
N THR A 714 -1.56 -33.45 -15.30
CA THR A 714 -2.84 -32.73 -15.32
C THR A 714 -2.80 -31.60 -14.28
N LEU A 715 -2.91 -30.38 -14.74
CA LEU A 715 -3.10 -29.23 -13.84
C LEU A 715 -4.55 -29.24 -13.35
N GLN A 716 -4.76 -29.61 -12.09
CA GLN A 716 -6.10 -29.78 -11.53
C GLN A 716 -6.66 -28.45 -11.04
N SER A 717 -7.97 -28.30 -11.09
CA SER A 717 -8.65 -27.07 -10.67
C SER A 717 -8.53 -26.74 -9.18
N ASN A 718 -8.08 -27.68 -8.37
CA ASN A 718 -7.79 -27.49 -6.94
C ASN A 718 -6.33 -27.09 -6.67
N GLY A 719 -5.56 -26.71 -7.70
CA GLY A 719 -4.15 -26.29 -7.59
C GLY A 719 -3.14 -27.42 -7.50
N THR A 720 -3.55 -28.68 -7.53
CA THR A 720 -2.60 -29.80 -7.56
C THR A 720 -2.18 -30.13 -8.99
N VAL A 721 -0.97 -30.67 -9.18
CA VAL A 721 -0.46 -31.18 -10.45
C VAL A 721 -0.43 -32.70 -10.36
N GLY A 722 -1.34 -33.36 -11.07
CA GLY A 722 -1.61 -34.75 -10.91
C GLY A 722 -1.13 -35.63 -12.08
N ILE A 723 -0.71 -36.85 -11.80
CA ILE A 723 -0.41 -37.92 -12.75
C ILE A 723 -0.72 -39.28 -12.12
N ASN A 724 -1.26 -40.22 -12.87
CA ASN A 724 -1.53 -41.60 -12.39
C ASN A 724 -2.37 -41.71 -11.13
N GLY A 725 -3.18 -40.69 -10.80
CA GLY A 725 -3.95 -40.64 -9.54
C GLY A 725 -3.13 -40.23 -8.31
N GLN A 726 -1.91 -39.74 -8.53
CA GLN A 726 -1.02 -39.15 -7.51
C GLN A 726 -0.80 -37.66 -7.84
N CYS A 727 -0.13 -36.92 -6.95
CA CYS A 727 0.15 -35.50 -7.10
C CYS A 727 1.66 -35.22 -6.97
N LEU A 728 2.12 -34.17 -7.66
CA LEU A 728 3.45 -33.61 -7.49
C LEU A 728 3.56 -33.06 -6.06
N ASP A 729 4.51 -33.54 -5.29
CA ASP A 729 4.59 -33.36 -3.83
C ASP A 729 5.99 -32.92 -3.40
N ILE A 730 6.04 -31.96 -2.47
CA ILE A 730 7.29 -31.55 -1.81
C ILE A 730 7.53 -32.52 -0.64
N THR A 731 8.59 -33.32 -0.73
CA THR A 731 8.90 -34.40 0.23
C THR A 731 8.84 -33.93 1.68
N GLY A 732 7.93 -34.53 2.45
CA GLY A 732 7.77 -34.30 3.87
C GLY A 732 7.29 -32.90 4.23
N ALA A 733 6.71 -32.14 3.29
CA ALA A 733 6.32 -30.74 3.47
C ALA A 733 7.47 -29.86 4.02
N ASN A 734 8.68 -30.12 3.57
CA ASN A 734 9.87 -29.36 3.96
C ASN A 734 10.18 -28.31 2.89
N TYR A 735 9.94 -27.04 3.18
CA TYR A 735 10.09 -25.93 2.24
C TYR A 735 11.49 -25.33 2.15
N ALA A 736 12.54 -26.02 2.63
CA ALA A 736 13.91 -25.55 2.49
C ALA A 736 14.44 -25.80 1.07
N ASN A 737 15.27 -24.89 0.56
CA ASN A 737 15.99 -25.05 -0.71
C ASN A 737 16.72 -26.41 -0.77
N GLY A 738 16.60 -27.10 -1.91
CA GLY A 738 17.16 -28.43 -2.13
C GLY A 738 16.25 -29.56 -1.62
N THR A 739 15.03 -29.28 -1.18
CA THR A 739 14.06 -30.31 -0.84
C THR A 739 13.55 -30.97 -2.11
N LEU A 740 13.71 -32.28 -2.18
CA LEU A 740 13.37 -33.05 -3.37
C LEU A 740 11.86 -33.11 -3.57
N VAL A 741 11.41 -33.18 -4.83
CA VAL A 741 10.02 -33.42 -5.17
C VAL A 741 9.79 -34.88 -5.59
N GLU A 742 8.61 -35.36 -5.27
CA GLU A 742 8.19 -36.74 -5.49
C GLU A 742 6.73 -36.80 -5.93
N GLU A 743 6.32 -37.96 -6.36
CA GLU A 743 4.90 -38.29 -6.55
C GLU A 743 4.34 -38.83 -5.23
N TRP A 744 3.23 -38.32 -4.74
CA TRP A 744 2.58 -38.76 -3.54
C TRP A 744 1.07 -38.85 -3.68
N THR A 745 0.41 -39.58 -2.78
CA THR A 745 -1.05 -39.61 -2.74
C THR A 745 -1.61 -38.20 -2.61
N CYS A 746 -2.55 -37.83 -3.52
CA CYS A 746 -3.17 -36.53 -3.50
C CYS A 746 -3.94 -36.30 -2.18
N THR A 747 -3.50 -35.36 -1.40
CA THR A 747 -4.13 -34.91 -0.16
C THR A 747 -4.71 -33.52 -0.31
N GLY A 748 -4.28 -32.78 -1.34
CA GLY A 748 -4.56 -31.35 -1.50
C GLY A 748 -3.83 -30.46 -0.49
N GLY A 749 -2.89 -31.01 0.27
CA GLY A 749 -2.10 -30.26 1.25
C GLY A 749 -1.22 -29.18 0.63
N ALA A 750 -0.76 -28.25 1.43
CA ALA A 750 0.04 -27.11 1.01
C ALA A 750 1.32 -27.48 0.24
N ASN A 751 1.91 -28.65 0.52
CA ASN A 751 3.07 -29.22 -0.16
C ASN A 751 2.76 -29.80 -1.55
N GLN A 752 1.49 -29.85 -1.96
CA GLN A 752 1.01 -30.35 -3.24
C GLN A 752 0.36 -29.24 -4.10
N GLN A 753 0.36 -28.01 -3.60
CA GLN A 753 -0.19 -26.85 -4.31
C GLN A 753 0.88 -26.22 -5.21
N TRP A 754 0.52 -25.97 -6.46
CA TRP A 754 1.40 -25.38 -7.44
C TRP A 754 0.65 -24.37 -8.30
N ILE A 755 1.22 -23.23 -8.52
CA ILE A 755 0.71 -22.19 -9.41
C ILE A 755 1.72 -21.91 -10.51
N ALA A 756 1.23 -21.80 -11.74
CA ALA A 756 2.06 -21.40 -12.87
C ALA A 756 2.12 -19.86 -12.92
N VAL A 757 3.28 -19.29 -12.66
CA VAL A 757 3.52 -17.84 -12.62
C VAL A 757 4.78 -17.54 -13.42
N ASN A 758 4.69 -16.67 -14.43
CA ASN A 758 5.84 -16.23 -15.25
C ASN A 758 6.64 -17.40 -15.89
N GLY A 759 6.02 -18.53 -16.15
CA GLY A 759 6.69 -19.72 -16.64
C GLY A 759 7.31 -20.58 -15.52
N GLU A 760 7.22 -20.19 -14.26
CA GLU A 760 7.64 -20.97 -13.11
C GLU A 760 6.45 -21.74 -12.52
N LEU A 761 6.72 -22.91 -11.92
CA LEU A 761 5.77 -23.61 -11.06
C LEU A 761 6.14 -23.30 -9.61
N VAL A 762 5.35 -22.45 -8.98
CA VAL A 762 5.59 -21.93 -7.63
C VAL A 762 4.71 -22.66 -6.63
N ASN A 763 5.28 -23.10 -5.52
CA ASN A 763 4.49 -23.59 -4.39
C ASN A 763 4.00 -22.38 -3.57
N PRO A 764 2.68 -22.13 -3.44
CA PRO A 764 2.16 -20.92 -2.78
C PRO A 764 2.49 -20.82 -1.28
N ALA A 765 2.65 -21.97 -0.62
CA ALA A 765 2.91 -22.00 0.84
C ALA A 765 4.34 -21.59 1.20
N SER A 766 5.30 -21.89 0.32
CA SER A 766 6.70 -21.52 0.52
C SER A 766 7.12 -20.28 -0.24
N GLY A 767 6.47 -19.98 -1.38
CA GLY A 767 6.95 -19.02 -2.35
C GLY A 767 8.15 -19.49 -3.17
N GLU A 768 8.51 -20.79 -3.07
CA GLU A 768 9.65 -21.38 -3.76
C GLU A 768 9.20 -22.05 -5.07
N CYS A 769 10.14 -22.19 -6.02
CA CYS A 769 9.93 -22.73 -7.36
C CYS A 769 10.34 -24.20 -7.49
N LEU A 770 9.64 -24.94 -8.36
CA LEU A 770 10.14 -26.20 -8.88
C LEU A 770 11.43 -25.92 -9.68
N ASP A 771 12.50 -26.63 -9.36
CA ASP A 771 13.86 -26.37 -9.85
C ASP A 771 14.51 -27.61 -10.45
N ASP A 772 15.20 -27.45 -11.60
CA ASP A 772 16.19 -28.39 -12.04
C ASP A 772 17.53 -28.04 -11.41
N PRO A 773 18.05 -28.89 -10.46
CA PRO A 773 19.21 -28.55 -9.67
C PRO A 773 20.46 -28.25 -10.53
N ALA A 774 20.99 -27.03 -10.39
CA ALA A 774 22.22 -26.59 -11.05
C ALA A 774 22.18 -26.66 -12.60
N PHE A 775 21.01 -26.52 -13.21
CA PHE A 775 20.81 -26.64 -14.68
C PHE A 775 21.24 -28.01 -15.18
N ASN A 776 20.93 -29.07 -14.44
CA ASN A 776 21.38 -30.40 -14.77
C ASN A 776 20.32 -31.18 -15.53
N THR A 777 20.22 -30.97 -16.83
CA THR A 777 19.26 -31.63 -17.73
C THR A 777 19.59 -33.12 -18.01
N THR A 778 20.50 -33.72 -17.24
CA THR A 778 20.81 -35.15 -17.39
C THR A 778 19.62 -36.01 -16.97
N GLU A 779 19.20 -36.94 -17.83
CA GLU A 779 18.16 -37.93 -17.54
C GLU A 779 18.33 -38.57 -16.16
N GLY A 780 17.25 -38.58 -15.39
CA GLY A 780 17.20 -39.10 -14.02
C GLY A 780 17.61 -38.11 -12.96
N THR A 781 17.94 -36.84 -13.28
CA THR A 781 18.12 -35.76 -12.29
C THR A 781 16.80 -35.54 -11.56
N GLN A 782 16.78 -35.72 -10.25
CA GLN A 782 15.58 -35.47 -9.45
C GLN A 782 15.41 -33.98 -9.23
N LEU A 783 14.20 -33.48 -9.49
CA LEU A 783 13.82 -32.09 -9.28
C LEU A 783 13.74 -31.78 -7.78
N ASP A 784 13.96 -30.54 -7.46
CA ASP A 784 13.86 -30.07 -6.08
C ASP A 784 13.08 -28.72 -5.99
N LEU A 785 13.01 -28.20 -4.79
CA LEU A 785 12.43 -26.92 -4.48
C LEU A 785 13.56 -25.91 -4.25
N TRP A 786 13.49 -24.75 -4.88
CA TRP A 786 14.49 -23.71 -4.70
C TRP A 786 13.90 -22.31 -4.76
N THR A 787 14.54 -21.34 -4.11
CA THR A 787 14.16 -19.93 -4.17
C THR A 787 14.02 -19.49 -5.63
N CYS A 788 12.86 -18.94 -6.00
CA CYS A 788 12.58 -18.45 -7.34
C CYS A 788 13.59 -17.35 -7.73
N ASN A 789 14.25 -17.53 -8.86
CA ASN A 789 15.30 -16.64 -9.32
C ASN A 789 15.19 -16.24 -10.80
N GLY A 790 14.13 -16.70 -11.49
CA GLY A 790 13.87 -16.45 -12.92
C GLY A 790 14.84 -17.17 -13.87
N GLY A 791 15.66 -18.08 -13.37
CA GLY A 791 16.59 -18.88 -14.18
C GLY A 791 15.86 -19.83 -15.10
N SER A 792 16.46 -20.21 -16.25
CA SER A 792 15.84 -21.15 -17.21
C SER A 792 15.60 -22.55 -16.61
N ASN A 793 16.33 -22.93 -15.57
CA ASN A 793 16.15 -24.17 -14.81
C ASN A 793 14.90 -24.17 -13.90
N GLN A 794 14.23 -23.04 -13.78
CA GLN A 794 12.94 -22.87 -13.06
C GLN A 794 11.80 -22.50 -14.01
N GLN A 795 12.09 -22.38 -15.30
CA GLN A 795 11.09 -22.11 -16.32
C GLN A 795 10.49 -23.42 -16.83
N TRP A 796 9.19 -23.53 -16.81
CA TRP A 796 8.44 -24.70 -17.22
C TRP A 796 7.30 -24.30 -18.15
N SER A 797 7.13 -25.04 -19.21
CA SER A 797 5.96 -24.92 -20.09
C SER A 797 4.96 -26.00 -19.72
N PRO A 798 3.96 -25.71 -18.87
CA PRO A 798 2.92 -26.67 -18.52
C PRO A 798 2.01 -26.96 -19.72
N PRO A 799 1.26 -28.08 -19.71
CA PRO A 799 0.39 -28.50 -20.80
C PRO A 799 -0.70 -27.49 -21.16
#